data_51eab853a4316973ec915c67ce7c4a02
#
_entry.id   51eab853a4316973ec915c67ce7c4a02
#
_cell.length_a   1.000
_cell.length_b   1.000
_cell.length_c   1.000
_cell.angle_alpha   90.00
_cell.angle_beta   90.00
_cell.angle_gamma   90.00
#
_symmetry.space_group_name_H-M   'P 1'
#
loop_
_entity.id
_entity.type
_entity.pdbx_description
1 polymer ?
#
loop_
_entity_poly.entity_id
_entity_poly.type
_entity_poly.pdbx_seq_one_letter_code
_entity_poly.pdbx_strand_id
1 'polypeptide(L)'
;MSTEAAVEFAPFEVPAGTAVGAAMRELNLPNKGEDAVVCVQDEAGELKDLSHVPEATATFMPVPANTELGRSVIRHSCAHVLAQAVQAEFPGTKLGIGPAIEDGFYYDFDVAEPFTPEDLKTLEKRMKKIIKQGQKFVRGVYASQEEAAEDLKDEPYKLELINDKGNVDPDSDEATEVGAGELTHYDNVNPRTNEVEWHDLCRGPHVPTTKYIPAFALTRSSAAYWRGDQNNAGLQRVYGTAWESKEKLEEYMTMLEEAEKRDHRRLGNELDLFSFPDEVGSGLPVFHPDGGIVRMTMEQHSRERHVAAGYSFVNTPHVTKGDLFQQSGHLDWYADGMFPPMKLDGEVDDDGNVTKQPVDYYAKPMNCPMHNLIFDSRGRSYRELPLRLFEFGTVYRYEKSGVVHGLTRARGFTQDDAHIYCTEEQLEDELTSVLEFIISLLQDYGLDDFYLELSTKDPDKYIGDDEIWERSTNILESVAKKSGLELVPDPAGAAFYGPKISVQARDAIGRTWQMSTVQLDFNLPERFDLTYTSSDGSKKRPVMIHRALFGSIERFFGVLLEHYAGAFPAWLAPHQVVGIPVADAFADHLDSVVGALRERGIRAEVDHSDDRMQKKIRTHTTSKVPFMLLAGERDVEADAVSFRFLDGSQINGVPVERAVELITDWITAKRNDQPSEETVAAGN
;
A
#
# COMPACT_ATOMS: atom_id res chain seq x y z
N MET A 1 -13.43 5.19 -8.28
CA MET A 1 -14.82 5.17 -7.75
C MET A 1 -15.32 6.60 -7.75
N SER A 2 -16.50 6.91 -8.32
CA SER A 2 -17.11 8.22 -8.15
C SER A 2 -17.50 8.35 -6.68
N THR A 3 -16.81 9.20 -5.94
CA THR A 3 -17.24 9.62 -4.61
C THR A 3 -18.52 10.42 -4.78
N GLU A 4 -19.69 9.76 -4.74
CA GLU A 4 -20.90 10.48 -4.41
C GLU A 4 -20.65 11.09 -3.04
N ALA A 5 -20.73 12.41 -2.94
CA ALA A 5 -20.51 13.12 -1.70
C ALA A 5 -21.49 12.58 -0.65
N ALA A 6 -20.96 12.09 0.46
CA ALA A 6 -21.79 11.65 1.59
C ALA A 6 -22.72 12.80 1.99
N VAL A 7 -23.96 12.49 2.30
CA VAL A 7 -24.92 13.49 2.78
C VAL A 7 -24.42 14.05 4.10
N GLU A 8 -24.01 15.31 4.12
CA GLU A 8 -23.65 16.01 5.35
C GLU A 8 -24.91 16.39 6.13
N PHE A 9 -25.05 15.84 7.31
CA PHE A 9 -26.10 16.22 8.24
C PHE A 9 -25.62 17.34 9.18
N ALA A 10 -26.53 18.23 9.56
CA ALA A 10 -26.21 19.22 10.57
C ALA A 10 -26.17 18.59 11.97
N PRO A 11 -25.34 19.10 12.89
CA PRO A 11 -25.38 18.74 14.30
C PRO A 11 -26.77 19.00 14.89
N PHE A 12 -27.19 18.21 15.86
CA PHE A 12 -28.48 18.36 16.54
C PHE A 12 -28.36 18.20 18.04
N GLU A 13 -29.20 18.91 18.79
CA GLU A 13 -29.24 18.82 20.25
C GLU A 13 -30.13 17.67 20.73
N VAL A 14 -29.66 16.94 21.74
CA VAL A 14 -30.43 15.89 22.45
C VAL A 14 -30.59 16.33 23.88
N PRO A 15 -31.87 16.51 24.36
CA PRO A 15 -32.14 16.86 25.75
C PRO A 15 -31.65 15.78 26.72
N ALA A 16 -31.25 16.20 27.92
CA ALA A 16 -30.93 15.28 29.02
C ALA A 16 -32.02 14.23 29.26
N GLY A 17 -31.62 12.98 29.45
CA GLY A 17 -32.55 11.86 29.69
C GLY A 17 -33.29 11.36 28.46
N THR A 18 -33.04 11.90 27.26
CA THR A 18 -33.62 11.44 26.00
C THR A 18 -32.58 10.58 25.22
N ALA A 19 -33.00 9.42 24.74
CA ALA A 19 -32.12 8.62 23.90
C ALA A 19 -31.87 9.31 22.54
N VAL A 20 -30.62 9.30 22.05
CA VAL A 20 -30.22 9.90 20.76
C VAL A 20 -31.13 9.44 19.63
N GLY A 21 -31.40 8.14 19.51
CA GLY A 21 -32.27 7.60 18.47
C GLY A 21 -33.75 8.01 18.58
N ALA A 22 -34.20 8.49 19.75
CA ALA A 22 -35.54 9.09 19.89
C ALA A 22 -35.56 10.51 19.30
N ALA A 23 -34.58 11.35 19.65
CA ALA A 23 -34.41 12.69 19.08
C ALA A 23 -34.25 12.66 17.55
N MET A 24 -33.46 11.72 17.02
CA MET A 24 -33.31 11.50 15.60
C MET A 24 -34.64 11.23 14.87
N ARG A 25 -35.54 10.41 15.49
CA ARG A 25 -36.82 10.13 14.86
C ARG A 25 -37.73 11.36 14.81
N GLU A 26 -37.66 12.22 15.82
CA GLU A 26 -38.39 13.50 15.83
C GLU A 26 -37.92 14.45 14.73
N LEU A 27 -36.61 14.40 14.40
CA LEU A 27 -36.01 15.16 13.34
C LEU A 27 -36.12 14.49 11.94
N ASN A 28 -36.77 13.29 11.87
CA ASN A 28 -36.91 12.52 10.64
C ASN A 28 -35.56 12.20 9.94
N LEU A 29 -34.47 11.99 10.70
CA LEU A 29 -33.20 11.57 10.13
C LEU A 29 -33.32 10.13 9.57
N PRO A 30 -32.57 9.81 8.47
CA PRO A 30 -32.65 8.51 7.82
C PRO A 30 -32.29 7.36 8.77
N ASN A 31 -33.11 6.31 8.78
CA ASN A 31 -32.87 5.09 9.55
C ASN A 31 -32.83 3.82 8.68
N LYS A 32 -32.78 3.99 7.35
CA LYS A 32 -32.71 2.92 6.34
C LYS A 32 -32.01 3.45 5.09
N GLY A 33 -31.48 2.54 4.27
CA GLY A 33 -30.77 2.86 3.06
C GLY A 33 -29.30 3.22 3.32
N GLU A 34 -28.61 3.66 2.31
CA GLU A 34 -27.18 3.98 2.35
C GLU A 34 -26.87 5.18 3.26
N ASP A 35 -27.80 6.14 3.37
CA ASP A 35 -27.67 7.31 4.25
C ASP A 35 -28.18 7.05 5.69
N ALA A 36 -28.50 5.79 6.05
CA ALA A 36 -29.00 5.49 7.37
C ALA A 36 -28.01 5.92 8.45
N VAL A 37 -28.45 6.71 9.43
CA VAL A 37 -27.59 7.06 10.57
C VAL A 37 -27.42 5.85 11.46
N VAL A 38 -26.18 5.40 11.64
CA VAL A 38 -25.82 4.16 12.37
C VAL A 38 -25.36 4.42 13.79
N CYS A 39 -24.73 5.57 14.01
CA CYS A 39 -24.30 6.08 15.32
C CYS A 39 -24.22 7.60 15.28
N VAL A 40 -23.73 8.23 16.34
CA VAL A 40 -23.47 9.67 16.40
C VAL A 40 -22.09 9.93 16.99
N GLN A 41 -21.54 11.11 16.69
CA GLN A 41 -20.28 11.59 17.25
C GLN A 41 -20.57 12.77 18.19
N ASP A 42 -19.98 12.77 19.37
CA ASP A 42 -20.08 13.87 20.31
C ASP A 42 -19.09 15.01 20.02
N GLU A 43 -19.14 16.11 20.79
CA GLU A 43 -18.26 17.26 20.61
C GLU A 43 -16.76 16.96 20.88
N ALA A 44 -16.47 15.86 21.59
CA ALA A 44 -15.11 15.40 21.82
C ALA A 44 -14.59 14.49 20.68
N GLY A 45 -15.42 14.19 19.68
CA GLY A 45 -15.09 13.28 18.58
C GLY A 45 -15.37 11.80 18.89
N GLU A 46 -15.92 11.47 20.06
CA GLU A 46 -16.22 10.08 20.42
C GLU A 46 -17.53 9.59 19.78
N LEU A 47 -17.51 8.36 19.30
CA LEU A 47 -18.70 7.72 18.73
C LEU A 47 -19.60 7.15 19.85
N LYS A 48 -20.90 7.38 19.72
CA LYS A 48 -21.92 6.90 20.66
C LYS A 48 -23.03 6.16 19.94
N ASP A 49 -23.56 5.11 20.61
CA ASP A 49 -24.74 4.38 20.13
C ASP A 49 -25.98 5.28 20.00
N LEU A 50 -26.87 4.91 19.11
CA LEU A 50 -28.21 5.57 19.07
C LEU A 50 -29.05 5.31 20.30
N SER A 51 -28.69 4.35 21.13
CA SER A 51 -29.31 4.08 22.44
C SER A 51 -28.77 4.96 23.57
N HIS A 52 -27.66 5.69 23.31
CA HIS A 52 -27.05 6.58 24.31
C HIS A 52 -28.03 7.64 24.83
N VAL A 53 -28.03 7.84 26.15
CA VAL A 53 -28.83 8.84 26.84
C VAL A 53 -27.90 9.80 27.55
N PRO A 54 -27.76 11.06 27.09
CA PRO A 54 -26.89 12.02 27.73
C PRO A 54 -27.43 12.48 29.09
N GLU A 55 -26.54 12.68 30.05
CA GLU A 55 -26.90 13.17 31.40
C GLU A 55 -27.26 14.68 31.39
N ALA A 56 -26.71 15.44 30.48
CA ALA A 56 -27.04 16.84 30.20
C ALA A 56 -27.39 17.01 28.74
N THR A 57 -28.07 18.10 28.37
CA THR A 57 -28.31 18.42 26.94
C THR A 57 -26.98 18.51 26.21
N ALA A 58 -26.83 17.77 25.13
CA ALA A 58 -25.61 17.64 24.39
C ALA A 58 -25.85 17.69 22.86
N THR A 59 -24.87 18.13 22.14
CA THR A 59 -24.87 18.20 20.66
C THR A 59 -24.21 16.98 20.07
N PHE A 60 -24.81 16.41 19.04
CA PHE A 60 -24.29 15.26 18.36
C PHE A 60 -24.30 15.47 16.84
N MET A 61 -23.25 14.94 16.17
CA MET A 61 -23.16 14.85 14.72
C MET A 61 -23.65 13.47 14.27
N PRO A 62 -24.64 13.38 13.35
CA PRO A 62 -25.07 12.10 12.79
C PRO A 62 -23.95 11.46 11.96
N VAL A 63 -23.79 10.13 12.08
CA VAL A 63 -22.81 9.35 11.28
C VAL A 63 -23.59 8.43 10.34
N PRO A 64 -23.64 8.75 9.03
CA PRO A 64 -24.29 7.93 8.01
C PRO A 64 -23.54 6.65 7.71
N ALA A 65 -24.24 5.61 7.27
CA ALA A 65 -23.69 4.31 6.90
C ALA A 65 -22.69 4.37 5.75
N ASN A 66 -22.86 5.30 4.81
CA ASN A 66 -22.01 5.49 3.64
C ASN A 66 -20.75 6.35 3.90
N THR A 67 -20.46 6.67 5.15
CA THR A 67 -19.20 7.29 5.58
C THR A 67 -18.22 6.22 6.07
N GLU A 68 -16.92 6.54 6.10
CA GLU A 68 -15.92 5.58 6.62
C GLU A 68 -16.18 5.24 8.10
N LEU A 69 -16.50 6.24 8.92
CA LEU A 69 -16.90 6.00 10.32
C LEU A 69 -18.14 5.11 10.42
N GLY A 70 -19.17 5.35 9.59
CA GLY A 70 -20.37 4.53 9.56
C GLY A 70 -20.10 3.10 9.12
N ARG A 71 -19.29 2.90 8.10
CA ARG A 71 -18.84 1.56 7.65
C ARG A 71 -18.05 0.85 8.73
N SER A 72 -17.16 1.54 9.44
CA SER A 72 -16.42 0.97 10.56
C SER A 72 -17.35 0.41 11.64
N VAL A 73 -18.41 1.13 12.02
CA VAL A 73 -19.41 0.64 12.99
C VAL A 73 -20.22 -0.55 12.45
N ILE A 74 -20.56 -0.55 11.16
CA ILE A 74 -21.23 -1.69 10.50
C ILE A 74 -20.31 -2.92 10.50
N ARG A 75 -19.03 -2.75 10.14
CA ARG A 75 -18.00 -3.81 10.12
C ARG A 75 -17.78 -4.39 11.50
N HIS A 76 -17.61 -3.56 12.52
CA HIS A 76 -17.48 -3.99 13.90
C HIS A 76 -18.72 -4.80 14.37
N SER A 77 -19.92 -4.30 14.07
CA SER A 77 -21.15 -5.02 14.40
C SER A 77 -21.28 -6.35 13.65
N CYS A 78 -20.75 -6.42 12.41
CA CYS A 78 -20.70 -7.64 11.63
C CYS A 78 -19.70 -8.66 12.22
N ALA A 79 -18.59 -8.20 12.81
CA ALA A 79 -17.64 -9.04 13.54
C ALA A 79 -18.29 -9.75 14.73
N HIS A 80 -19.15 -9.06 15.50
CA HIS A 80 -19.95 -9.66 16.56
C HIS A 80 -20.95 -10.70 16.04
N VAL A 81 -21.61 -10.43 14.90
CA VAL A 81 -22.50 -11.42 14.27
C VAL A 81 -21.71 -12.65 13.80
N LEU A 82 -20.47 -12.48 13.33
CA LEU A 82 -19.57 -13.59 13.00
C LEU A 82 -19.23 -14.40 14.25
N ALA A 83 -18.82 -13.75 15.35
CA ALA A 83 -18.45 -14.43 16.59
C ALA A 83 -19.62 -15.25 17.17
N GLN A 84 -20.82 -14.68 17.19
CA GLN A 84 -22.05 -15.40 17.55
C GLN A 84 -22.31 -16.61 16.64
N ALA A 85 -22.09 -16.44 15.32
CA ALA A 85 -22.29 -17.54 14.37
C ALA A 85 -21.26 -18.67 14.57
N VAL A 86 -20.00 -18.32 14.83
CA VAL A 86 -18.92 -19.29 15.08
C VAL A 86 -19.20 -20.10 16.34
N GLN A 87 -19.49 -19.47 17.47
CA GLN A 87 -19.79 -20.20 18.71
C GLN A 87 -21.04 -21.08 18.59
N ALA A 88 -22.01 -20.68 17.75
CA ALA A 88 -23.21 -21.48 17.50
C ALA A 88 -22.97 -22.72 16.62
N GLU A 89 -22.10 -22.64 15.63
CA GLU A 89 -21.78 -23.75 14.70
C GLU A 89 -20.59 -24.60 15.21
N PHE A 90 -19.68 -24.01 16.00
CA PHE A 90 -18.49 -24.64 16.58
C PHE A 90 -18.47 -24.47 18.10
N PRO A 91 -19.28 -25.24 18.84
CA PRO A 91 -19.37 -25.11 20.29
C PRO A 91 -18.02 -25.34 21.00
N GLY A 92 -17.70 -24.51 21.98
CA GLY A 92 -16.45 -24.54 22.72
C GLY A 92 -15.35 -23.67 22.16
N THR A 93 -15.56 -23.02 21.01
CA THR A 93 -14.66 -21.99 20.48
C THR A 93 -14.50 -20.84 21.46
N LYS A 94 -13.25 -20.39 21.68
CA LYS A 94 -12.93 -19.24 22.52
C LYS A 94 -12.73 -17.99 21.64
N LEU A 95 -13.13 -16.86 22.18
CA LEU A 95 -13.13 -15.57 21.50
C LEU A 95 -11.82 -14.81 21.78
N GLY A 96 -11.14 -14.38 20.73
CA GLY A 96 -10.06 -13.40 20.79
C GLY A 96 -10.59 -11.97 20.69
N ILE A 97 -10.20 -11.25 19.64
CA ILE A 97 -10.64 -9.88 19.33
C ILE A 97 -11.26 -9.78 17.94
N GLY A 98 -12.13 -8.79 17.75
CA GLY A 98 -12.88 -8.58 16.50
C GLY A 98 -12.98 -7.15 16.01
N PRO A 99 -11.85 -6.47 15.66
CA PRO A 99 -11.86 -5.08 15.21
C PRO A 99 -12.40 -4.93 13.79
N ALA A 100 -12.90 -3.74 13.49
CA ALA A 100 -13.04 -3.27 12.13
C ALA A 100 -11.65 -2.87 11.59
N ILE A 101 -11.43 -3.13 10.31
CA ILE A 101 -10.25 -2.71 9.57
C ILE A 101 -10.69 -1.92 8.32
N GLU A 102 -9.75 -1.32 7.58
CA GLU A 102 -10.03 -0.38 6.50
C GLU A 102 -11.19 -0.83 5.59
N ASP A 103 -11.13 -1.93 4.90
CA ASP A 103 -12.21 -2.39 4.02
C ASP A 103 -12.97 -3.62 4.55
N GLY A 104 -12.88 -3.88 5.84
CA GLY A 104 -13.48 -5.08 6.37
C GLY A 104 -13.47 -5.18 7.89
N PHE A 105 -13.44 -6.40 8.35
CA PHE A 105 -13.29 -6.78 9.76
C PHE A 105 -12.61 -8.14 9.83
N TYR A 106 -12.10 -8.48 10.99
CA TYR A 106 -11.76 -9.86 11.31
C TYR A 106 -12.25 -10.23 12.70
N TYR A 107 -12.19 -11.50 13.02
CA TYR A 107 -12.33 -12.01 14.37
C TYR A 107 -11.40 -13.20 14.58
N ASP A 108 -10.72 -13.22 15.73
CA ASP A 108 -9.78 -14.28 16.13
C ASP A 108 -10.47 -15.31 17.01
N PHE A 109 -10.26 -16.59 16.69
CA PHE A 109 -10.90 -17.71 17.36
C PHE A 109 -9.87 -18.76 17.76
N ASP A 110 -9.99 -19.27 18.99
CA ASP A 110 -9.32 -20.51 19.39
C ASP A 110 -10.28 -21.67 19.09
N VAL A 111 -9.96 -22.43 18.08
CA VAL A 111 -10.76 -23.55 17.56
C VAL A 111 -9.92 -24.81 17.49
N ALA A 112 -10.57 -25.98 17.64
CA ALA A 112 -9.89 -27.28 17.62
C ALA A 112 -9.28 -27.61 16.24
N GLU A 113 -9.95 -27.21 15.16
CA GLU A 113 -9.53 -27.45 13.77
C GLU A 113 -9.62 -26.16 12.96
N PRO A 114 -8.69 -25.93 12.01
CA PRO A 114 -8.72 -24.77 11.14
C PRO A 114 -9.99 -24.69 10.30
N PHE A 115 -10.51 -23.47 10.08
CA PHE A 115 -11.67 -23.26 9.21
C PHE A 115 -11.37 -23.56 7.75
N THR A 116 -12.30 -24.30 7.14
CA THR A 116 -12.28 -24.60 5.71
C THR A 116 -13.13 -23.59 4.90
N PRO A 117 -12.98 -23.50 3.57
CA PRO A 117 -13.87 -22.68 2.74
C PRO A 117 -15.35 -23.05 2.84
N GLU A 118 -15.69 -24.32 3.12
CA GLU A 118 -17.05 -24.80 3.35
C GLU A 118 -17.61 -24.31 4.68
N ASP A 119 -16.76 -24.20 5.70
CA ASP A 119 -17.13 -23.64 7.00
C ASP A 119 -17.48 -22.16 6.84
N LEU A 120 -16.74 -21.39 6.08
CA LEU A 120 -17.04 -19.98 5.81
C LEU A 120 -18.44 -19.82 5.17
N LYS A 121 -18.80 -20.69 4.22
CA LYS A 121 -20.13 -20.69 3.60
C LYS A 121 -21.24 -21.04 4.62
N THR A 122 -20.94 -21.92 5.56
CA THR A 122 -21.87 -22.31 6.63
C THR A 122 -22.06 -21.16 7.60
N LEU A 123 -20.96 -20.50 8.00
CA LEU A 123 -20.97 -19.32 8.85
C LEU A 123 -21.75 -18.17 8.21
N GLU A 124 -21.55 -17.87 6.93
CA GLU A 124 -22.35 -16.85 6.22
C GLU A 124 -23.86 -17.15 6.26
N LYS A 125 -24.24 -18.39 6.08
CA LYS A 125 -25.67 -18.79 6.19
C LYS A 125 -26.21 -18.56 7.58
N ARG A 126 -25.40 -18.83 8.61
CA ARG A 126 -25.77 -18.59 10.01
C ARG A 126 -25.89 -17.10 10.30
N MET A 127 -24.90 -16.30 9.88
CA MET A 127 -24.91 -14.84 10.00
C MET A 127 -26.15 -14.22 9.34
N LYS A 128 -26.49 -14.66 8.12
CA LYS A 128 -27.73 -14.20 7.41
C LYS A 128 -28.99 -14.49 8.20
N LYS A 129 -29.05 -15.62 8.96
CA LYS A 129 -30.19 -15.91 9.86
C LYS A 129 -30.24 -14.96 11.06
N ILE A 130 -29.09 -14.70 11.70
CA ILE A 130 -28.96 -13.77 12.83
C ILE A 130 -29.38 -12.35 12.39
N ILE A 131 -28.88 -11.87 11.28
CA ILE A 131 -29.22 -10.56 10.71
C ILE A 131 -30.73 -10.45 10.43
N LYS A 132 -31.32 -11.49 9.84
CA LYS A 132 -32.77 -11.54 9.56
C LYS A 132 -33.63 -11.48 10.81
N GLN A 133 -33.16 -11.99 11.94
CA GLN A 133 -33.88 -11.91 13.25
C GLN A 133 -33.99 -10.45 13.71
N GLY A 134 -33.01 -9.58 13.34
CA GLY A 134 -33.01 -8.18 13.75
C GLY A 134 -32.71 -8.01 15.23
N GLN A 135 -31.75 -8.78 15.74
CA GLN A 135 -31.31 -8.68 17.13
C GLN A 135 -30.84 -7.25 17.43
N LYS A 136 -31.11 -6.76 18.62
CA LYS A 136 -30.68 -5.46 19.10
C LYS A 136 -29.29 -5.59 19.74
N PHE A 137 -28.43 -4.64 19.50
CA PHE A 137 -27.20 -4.49 20.28
C PHE A 137 -27.53 -3.63 21.51
N VAL A 138 -27.33 -4.19 22.67
CA VAL A 138 -27.63 -3.52 23.95
C VAL A 138 -26.36 -3.43 24.77
N ARG A 139 -25.91 -2.20 25.01
CA ARG A 139 -24.72 -1.93 25.81
C ARG A 139 -24.99 -2.15 27.29
N GLY A 140 -24.14 -2.92 27.95
CA GLY A 140 -24.07 -3.06 29.39
C GLY A 140 -22.74 -2.53 29.95
N VAL A 141 -22.74 -2.20 31.23
CA VAL A 141 -21.55 -1.74 31.95
C VAL A 141 -21.38 -2.65 33.17
N TYR A 142 -20.18 -3.23 33.30
CA TYR A 142 -19.85 -4.01 34.49
C TYR A 142 -19.58 -3.08 35.68
N ALA A 143 -20.11 -3.40 36.83
CA ALA A 143 -19.91 -2.63 38.02
C ALA A 143 -18.49 -2.75 38.59
N SER A 144 -17.78 -3.85 38.25
CA SER A 144 -16.40 -4.07 38.64
C SER A 144 -15.67 -5.02 37.67
N GLN A 145 -14.36 -5.08 37.81
CA GLN A 145 -13.50 -6.00 37.06
C GLN A 145 -13.78 -7.47 37.45
N GLU A 146 -14.13 -7.71 38.70
CA GLU A 146 -14.47 -9.04 39.21
C GLU A 146 -15.79 -9.54 38.61
N GLU A 147 -16.76 -8.65 38.41
CA GLU A 147 -18.04 -9.00 37.75
C GLU A 147 -17.78 -9.38 36.30
N ALA A 148 -17.00 -8.59 35.56
CA ALA A 148 -16.62 -8.90 34.18
C ALA A 148 -15.88 -10.23 34.08
N ALA A 149 -14.93 -10.48 35.00
CA ALA A 149 -14.17 -11.72 35.04
C ALA A 149 -15.01 -12.95 35.38
N GLU A 150 -16.02 -12.83 36.22
CA GLU A 150 -16.93 -13.94 36.54
C GLU A 150 -17.88 -14.24 35.38
N ASP A 151 -18.38 -13.20 34.69
CA ASP A 151 -19.26 -13.35 33.53
C ASP A 151 -18.56 -14.01 32.35
N LEU A 152 -17.31 -13.60 32.07
CA LEU A 152 -16.48 -14.08 30.98
C LEU A 152 -15.44 -15.16 31.39
N LYS A 153 -15.66 -15.85 32.50
CA LYS A 153 -14.72 -16.85 33.06
C LYS A 153 -14.34 -17.97 32.11
N ASP A 154 -15.18 -18.27 31.15
CA ASP A 154 -14.94 -19.31 30.14
C ASP A 154 -14.19 -18.78 28.90
N GLU A 155 -13.90 -17.47 28.82
CA GLU A 155 -13.21 -16.81 27.70
C GLU A 155 -11.80 -16.34 28.14
N PRO A 156 -10.76 -17.18 28.00
CA PRO A 156 -9.44 -16.92 28.58
C PRO A 156 -8.79 -15.65 28.03
N TYR A 157 -8.95 -15.37 26.75
CA TYR A 157 -8.38 -14.16 26.11
C TYR A 157 -9.07 -12.89 26.57
N LYS A 158 -10.38 -12.91 26.80
CA LYS A 158 -11.12 -11.79 27.38
C LYS A 158 -10.72 -11.53 28.83
N LEU A 159 -10.42 -12.58 29.61
CA LEU A 159 -9.88 -12.44 30.96
C LEU A 159 -8.51 -11.76 30.97
N GLU A 160 -7.64 -12.08 30.03
CA GLU A 160 -6.35 -11.38 29.89
C GLU A 160 -6.55 -9.90 29.61
N LEU A 161 -7.43 -9.55 28.66
CA LEU A 161 -7.74 -8.15 28.32
C LEU A 161 -8.33 -7.39 29.53
N ILE A 162 -9.22 -8.01 30.30
CA ILE A 162 -9.78 -7.43 31.52
C ILE A 162 -8.68 -7.15 32.56
N ASN A 163 -7.72 -8.07 32.72
CA ASN A 163 -6.63 -7.93 33.67
C ASN A 163 -5.63 -6.84 33.24
N ASP A 164 -5.42 -6.67 31.94
CA ASP A 164 -4.51 -5.68 31.36
C ASP A 164 -5.16 -4.31 31.17
N LYS A 165 -6.42 -4.13 31.61
CA LYS A 165 -7.16 -2.86 31.52
C LYS A 165 -6.31 -1.69 32.05
N GLY A 166 -6.18 -0.65 31.22
CA GLY A 166 -5.39 0.54 31.53
C GLY A 166 -3.92 0.47 31.07
N ASN A 167 -3.45 -0.72 30.63
CA ASN A 167 -2.12 -0.90 30.01
C ASN A 167 -2.23 -1.22 28.51
N VAL A 168 -3.44 -1.27 27.94
CA VAL A 168 -3.68 -1.52 26.52
C VAL A 168 -3.35 -0.24 25.75
N ASP A 169 -2.54 -0.38 24.69
CA ASP A 169 -2.24 0.71 23.77
C ASP A 169 -3.55 1.21 23.12
N PRO A 170 -3.89 2.50 23.22
CA PRO A 170 -5.11 3.06 22.62
C PRO A 170 -5.22 2.84 21.10
N ASP A 171 -4.08 2.72 20.42
CA ASP A 171 -4.01 2.52 18.96
C ASP A 171 -3.94 1.05 18.56
N SER A 172 -3.98 0.13 19.52
CA SER A 172 -4.00 -1.31 19.24
C SER A 172 -5.42 -1.84 18.93
N ASP A 173 -5.50 -2.95 18.19
CA ASP A 173 -6.75 -3.66 17.92
C ASP A 173 -7.45 -4.11 19.22
N GLU A 174 -6.72 -4.30 20.32
CA GLU A 174 -7.24 -4.64 21.64
C GLU A 174 -8.06 -3.51 22.28
N ALA A 175 -7.80 -2.26 21.88
CA ALA A 175 -8.53 -1.08 22.38
C ALA A 175 -10.00 -1.08 21.97
N THR A 176 -10.40 -1.89 20.98
CA THR A 176 -11.81 -2.10 20.62
C THR A 176 -12.59 -2.88 21.69
N GLU A 177 -11.90 -3.70 22.46
CA GLU A 177 -12.46 -4.55 23.49
C GLU A 177 -12.43 -3.88 24.88
N VAL A 178 -11.27 -3.33 25.26
CA VAL A 178 -11.01 -2.70 26.56
C VAL A 178 -10.34 -1.34 26.39
N GLY A 179 -11.05 -0.27 26.75
CA GLY A 179 -10.47 1.07 26.84
C GLY A 179 -9.93 1.35 28.26
N ALA A 180 -9.34 2.54 28.43
CA ALA A 180 -8.91 3.03 29.74
C ALA A 180 -10.10 3.35 30.71
N GLY A 181 -11.34 3.38 30.19
CA GLY A 181 -12.55 3.76 30.89
C GLY A 181 -13.29 2.59 31.58
N GLU A 182 -14.62 2.60 31.50
CA GLU A 182 -15.50 1.56 32.04
C GLU A 182 -15.34 0.25 31.25
N LEU A 183 -15.46 -0.90 31.92
CA LEU A 183 -15.60 -2.19 31.27
C LEU A 183 -17.03 -2.35 30.78
N THR A 184 -17.20 -2.63 29.51
CA THR A 184 -18.50 -2.72 28.84
C THR A 184 -18.62 -4.00 28.05
N HIS A 185 -19.87 -4.44 27.87
CA HIS A 185 -20.22 -5.55 27.00
C HIS A 185 -21.40 -5.18 26.11
N TYR A 186 -21.63 -5.97 25.09
CA TYR A 186 -22.81 -5.84 24.26
C TYR A 186 -23.56 -7.17 24.17
N ASP A 187 -24.85 -7.08 24.48
CA ASP A 187 -25.78 -8.17 24.35
C ASP A 187 -26.49 -8.13 22.99
N ASN A 188 -26.48 -9.26 22.29
CA ASN A 188 -27.33 -9.48 21.12
C ASN A 188 -28.70 -9.99 21.58
N VAL A 189 -29.69 -9.08 21.66
CA VAL A 189 -31.01 -9.35 22.23
C VAL A 189 -32.02 -9.64 21.14
N ASN A 190 -32.75 -10.75 21.28
CA ASN A 190 -33.85 -11.10 20.39
C ASN A 190 -35.01 -10.13 20.54
N PRO A 191 -35.46 -9.41 19.51
CA PRO A 191 -36.50 -8.38 19.65
C PRO A 191 -37.91 -8.95 19.91
N ARG A 192 -38.11 -10.27 19.76
CA ARG A 192 -39.42 -10.93 19.99
C ARG A 192 -39.55 -11.54 21.37
N THR A 193 -38.49 -12.20 21.86
CA THR A 193 -38.46 -12.89 23.15
C THR A 193 -37.88 -12.00 24.26
N ASN A 194 -37.13 -10.98 23.89
CA ASN A 194 -36.32 -10.11 24.74
C ASN A 194 -35.28 -10.88 25.57
N GLU A 195 -34.85 -12.04 25.04
CA GLU A 195 -33.78 -12.86 25.63
C GLU A 195 -32.44 -12.48 25.01
N VAL A 196 -31.35 -12.55 25.79
CA VAL A 196 -30.00 -12.41 25.34
C VAL A 196 -29.60 -13.69 24.60
N GLU A 197 -29.31 -13.58 23.30
CA GLU A 197 -28.93 -14.71 22.47
C GLU A 197 -27.41 -14.92 22.50
N TRP A 198 -26.63 -13.86 22.73
CA TRP A 198 -25.19 -13.87 22.78
C TRP A 198 -24.68 -12.55 23.37
N HIS A 199 -23.46 -12.55 23.96
CA HIS A 199 -22.79 -11.34 24.43
C HIS A 199 -21.29 -11.44 24.31
N ASP A 200 -20.59 -10.29 24.33
CA ASP A 200 -19.16 -10.18 24.31
C ASP A 200 -18.65 -8.92 25.00
N LEU A 201 -17.41 -8.97 25.51
CA LEU A 201 -16.67 -7.81 25.98
C LEU A 201 -16.42 -6.88 24.81
N CYS A 202 -16.82 -5.63 24.90
CA CYS A 202 -16.66 -4.69 23.81
C CYS A 202 -16.87 -3.25 24.25
N ARG A 203 -16.10 -2.33 23.69
CA ARG A 203 -16.25 -0.90 23.93
C ARG A 203 -17.37 -0.27 23.09
N GLY A 204 -17.65 -0.83 21.92
CA GLY A 204 -18.58 -0.25 20.94
C GLY A 204 -18.01 0.95 20.17
N PRO A 205 -18.87 1.75 19.50
CA PRO A 205 -20.32 1.56 19.42
C PRO A 205 -20.73 0.49 18.41
N HIS A 206 -22.01 0.11 18.48
CA HIS A 206 -22.65 -0.79 17.51
C HIS A 206 -23.84 -0.15 16.81
N VAL A 207 -24.20 -0.72 15.66
CA VAL A 207 -25.47 -0.38 15.00
C VAL A 207 -26.66 -0.75 15.87
N PRO A 208 -27.83 -0.07 15.73
CA PRO A 208 -28.99 -0.32 16.64
C PRO A 208 -29.50 -1.74 16.60
N THR A 209 -29.45 -2.38 15.45
CA THR A 209 -29.88 -3.78 15.26
C THR A 209 -29.09 -4.42 14.14
N THR A 210 -28.99 -5.76 14.13
CA THR A 210 -28.32 -6.51 13.08
C THR A 210 -28.87 -6.23 11.66
N LYS A 211 -30.07 -5.66 11.51
CA LYS A 211 -30.64 -5.25 10.21
C LYS A 211 -29.94 -4.06 9.56
N TYR A 212 -29.13 -3.33 10.33
CA TYR A 212 -28.26 -2.27 9.79
C TYR A 212 -26.98 -2.80 9.12
N ILE A 213 -26.86 -4.14 9.01
CA ILE A 213 -25.81 -4.82 8.23
C ILE A 213 -26.48 -5.36 6.96
N PRO A 214 -26.66 -4.54 5.90
CA PRO A 214 -27.45 -4.95 4.72
C PRO A 214 -26.70 -5.90 3.79
N ALA A 215 -25.37 -5.82 3.78
CA ALA A 215 -24.52 -6.59 2.87
C ALA A 215 -23.19 -6.93 3.54
N PHE A 216 -22.78 -8.19 3.46
CA PHE A 216 -21.49 -8.68 3.96
C PHE A 216 -21.05 -9.94 3.21
N ALA A 217 -19.75 -10.23 3.26
CA ALA A 217 -19.16 -11.47 2.80
C ALA A 217 -18.01 -11.88 3.73
N LEU A 218 -17.79 -13.18 3.92
CA LEU A 218 -16.55 -13.71 4.50
C LEU A 218 -15.56 -13.98 3.37
N THR A 219 -14.34 -13.48 3.51
CA THR A 219 -13.36 -13.50 2.41
C THR A 219 -12.35 -14.64 2.52
N ARG A 220 -11.81 -14.86 3.73
CA ARG A 220 -10.80 -15.90 3.97
C ARG A 220 -10.64 -16.24 5.44
N SER A 221 -9.93 -17.33 5.73
CA SER A 221 -9.38 -17.64 7.05
C SER A 221 -7.86 -17.77 6.97
N SER A 222 -7.18 -17.50 8.08
CA SER A 222 -5.73 -17.70 8.21
C SER A 222 -5.37 -18.04 9.66
N ALA A 223 -4.20 -18.67 9.85
CA ALA A 223 -3.60 -18.77 11.16
C ALA A 223 -3.17 -17.36 11.65
N ALA A 224 -3.29 -17.13 12.92
CA ALA A 224 -2.82 -15.95 13.63
C ALA A 224 -2.23 -16.38 14.98
N TYR A 225 -1.48 -15.50 15.64
CA TYR A 225 -1.03 -15.70 16.99
C TYR A 225 -1.64 -14.64 17.90
N TRP A 226 -2.02 -15.05 19.11
CA TRP A 226 -2.54 -14.12 20.09
C TRP A 226 -1.56 -12.96 20.30
N ARG A 227 -2.06 -11.72 20.19
CA ARG A 227 -1.26 -10.47 20.26
C ARG A 227 -0.10 -10.40 19.25
N GLY A 228 -0.21 -11.12 18.14
CA GLY A 228 0.81 -11.12 17.08
C GLY A 228 2.16 -11.75 17.49
N ASP A 229 2.27 -12.35 18.67
CA ASP A 229 3.50 -13.00 19.13
C ASP A 229 3.46 -14.51 18.85
N GLN A 230 4.42 -14.98 18.06
CA GLN A 230 4.56 -16.39 17.68
C GLN A 230 4.77 -17.35 18.87
N ASN A 231 5.10 -16.82 20.05
CA ASN A 231 5.27 -17.60 21.28
C ASN A 231 3.95 -17.81 22.03
N ASN A 232 2.92 -17.07 21.67
CA ASN A 232 1.57 -17.17 22.24
C ASN A 232 0.72 -18.23 21.53
N ALA A 233 -0.51 -18.42 22.01
CA ALA A 233 -1.47 -19.38 21.44
C ALA A 233 -1.74 -19.10 19.95
N GLY A 234 -1.78 -20.19 19.16
CA GLY A 234 -2.19 -20.13 17.76
C GLY A 234 -3.71 -20.03 17.65
N LEU A 235 -4.20 -19.04 16.93
CA LEU A 235 -5.61 -18.76 16.68
C LEU A 235 -5.93 -18.93 15.21
N GLN A 236 -7.22 -19.01 14.90
CA GLN A 236 -7.74 -18.89 13.53
C GLN A 236 -8.44 -17.56 13.37
N ARG A 237 -7.97 -16.76 12.41
CA ARG A 237 -8.53 -15.47 12.06
C ARG A 237 -9.45 -15.63 10.86
N VAL A 238 -10.69 -15.21 10.99
CA VAL A 238 -11.66 -15.15 9.89
C VAL A 238 -11.83 -13.70 9.47
N TYR A 239 -11.62 -13.42 8.19
CA TYR A 239 -11.80 -12.09 7.60
C TYR A 239 -13.15 -12.00 6.90
N GLY A 240 -13.75 -10.83 6.99
CA GLY A 240 -14.94 -10.47 6.25
C GLY A 240 -14.96 -9.00 5.87
N THR A 241 -15.97 -8.64 5.09
CA THR A 241 -16.26 -7.25 4.71
C THR A 241 -17.74 -6.98 4.85
N ALA A 242 -18.12 -5.73 5.16
CA ALA A 242 -19.51 -5.31 5.25
C ALA A 242 -19.67 -3.88 4.71
N TRP A 243 -20.77 -3.67 3.96
CA TRP A 243 -21.03 -2.46 3.21
C TRP A 243 -22.48 -1.99 3.41
N GLU A 244 -22.71 -0.70 3.19
CA GLU A 244 -24.00 -0.02 3.33
C GLU A 244 -25.06 -0.48 2.34
N SER A 245 -24.66 -1.16 1.23
CA SER A 245 -25.57 -1.73 0.24
C SER A 245 -24.99 -3.01 -0.40
N LYS A 246 -25.85 -3.75 -1.11
CA LYS A 246 -25.43 -4.92 -1.88
C LYS A 246 -24.59 -4.52 -3.09
N GLU A 247 -24.97 -3.42 -3.70
CA GLU A 247 -24.33 -2.84 -4.85
C GLU A 247 -22.86 -2.51 -4.50
N LYS A 248 -22.63 -1.85 -3.36
CA LYS A 248 -21.27 -1.55 -2.89
C LYS A 248 -20.47 -2.79 -2.53
N LEU A 249 -21.10 -3.80 -1.93
CA LEU A 249 -20.45 -5.10 -1.70
C LEU A 249 -20.06 -5.77 -3.03
N GLU A 250 -20.92 -5.77 -4.04
CA GLU A 250 -20.65 -6.38 -5.35
C GLU A 250 -19.51 -5.62 -6.06
N GLU A 251 -19.49 -4.29 -6.01
CA GLU A 251 -18.37 -3.47 -6.53
C GLU A 251 -17.05 -3.87 -5.86
N TYR A 252 -17.03 -3.95 -4.53
CA TYR A 252 -15.84 -4.32 -3.77
C TYR A 252 -15.38 -5.77 -4.06
N MET A 253 -16.31 -6.73 -4.10
CA MET A 253 -15.96 -8.13 -4.42
C MET A 253 -15.42 -8.26 -5.85
N THR A 254 -15.98 -7.51 -6.80
CA THR A 254 -15.46 -7.46 -8.17
C THR A 254 -14.04 -6.88 -8.22
N MET A 255 -13.80 -5.81 -7.44
CA MET A 255 -12.45 -5.24 -7.31
C MET A 255 -11.45 -6.27 -6.73
N LEU A 256 -11.84 -7.02 -5.71
CA LEU A 256 -10.99 -8.08 -5.13
C LEU A 256 -10.67 -9.19 -6.13
N GLU A 257 -11.67 -9.65 -6.90
CA GLU A 257 -11.46 -10.66 -7.96
C GLU A 257 -10.51 -10.15 -9.05
N GLU A 258 -10.68 -8.88 -9.47
CA GLU A 258 -9.76 -8.25 -10.42
C GLU A 258 -8.36 -8.06 -9.82
N ALA A 259 -8.25 -7.71 -8.53
CA ALA A 259 -6.97 -7.61 -7.84
C ALA A 259 -6.24 -8.97 -7.81
N GLU A 260 -6.94 -10.06 -7.53
CA GLU A 260 -6.36 -11.41 -7.55
C GLU A 260 -5.87 -11.82 -8.95
N LYS A 261 -6.64 -11.51 -10.00
CA LYS A 261 -6.24 -11.76 -11.39
C LYS A 261 -4.99 -10.96 -11.78
N ARG A 262 -4.78 -9.80 -11.17
CA ARG A 262 -3.67 -8.88 -11.45
C ARG A 262 -2.49 -9.04 -10.51
N ASP A 263 -2.56 -9.93 -9.50
CA ASP A 263 -1.47 -10.14 -8.53
C ASP A 263 -0.13 -10.32 -9.24
N HIS A 264 0.84 -9.45 -8.92
CA HIS A 264 2.14 -9.41 -9.58
C HIS A 264 2.92 -10.72 -9.43
N ARG A 265 2.72 -11.48 -8.35
CA ARG A 265 3.39 -12.78 -8.12
C ARG A 265 2.90 -13.82 -9.12
N ARG A 266 1.59 -13.81 -9.40
CA ARG A 266 0.96 -14.68 -10.39
C ARG A 266 1.37 -14.26 -11.80
N LEU A 267 1.19 -12.99 -12.15
CA LEU A 267 1.55 -12.48 -13.47
C LEU A 267 3.06 -12.60 -13.75
N GLY A 268 3.90 -12.34 -12.74
CA GLY A 268 5.34 -12.49 -12.85
C GLY A 268 5.77 -13.92 -13.18
N ASN A 269 5.09 -14.92 -12.58
CA ASN A 269 5.33 -16.33 -12.91
C ASN A 269 4.75 -16.71 -14.29
N GLU A 270 3.51 -16.29 -14.61
CA GLU A 270 2.87 -16.59 -15.90
C GLU A 270 3.62 -15.98 -17.10
N LEU A 271 4.24 -14.82 -16.91
CA LEU A 271 5.00 -14.07 -17.92
C LEU A 271 6.52 -14.28 -17.83
N ASP A 272 6.99 -15.15 -16.92
CA ASP A 272 8.41 -15.45 -16.68
C ASP A 272 9.29 -14.22 -16.39
N LEU A 273 8.77 -13.27 -15.57
CA LEU A 273 9.45 -12.00 -15.30
C LEU A 273 10.43 -12.05 -14.12
N PHE A 274 10.08 -12.78 -13.08
CA PHE A 274 10.88 -12.94 -11.86
C PHE A 274 10.43 -14.14 -11.03
N SER A 275 11.30 -14.52 -10.09
CA SER A 275 11.02 -15.60 -9.12
C SER A 275 11.62 -15.27 -7.74
N PHE A 276 11.22 -16.06 -6.74
CA PHE A 276 11.77 -16.04 -5.38
C PHE A 276 12.26 -17.44 -5.01
N PRO A 277 13.46 -17.87 -5.49
CA PRO A 277 13.98 -19.19 -5.20
C PRO A 277 14.30 -19.34 -3.70
N ASP A 278 13.95 -20.48 -3.12
CA ASP A 278 14.23 -20.79 -1.70
C ASP A 278 15.75 -20.77 -1.42
N GLU A 279 16.57 -21.13 -2.40
CA GLU A 279 18.03 -21.14 -2.30
C GLU A 279 18.62 -19.72 -2.15
N VAL A 280 17.93 -18.70 -2.63
CA VAL A 280 18.34 -17.30 -2.47
C VAL A 280 17.85 -16.74 -1.14
N GLY A 281 16.66 -17.14 -0.73
CA GLY A 281 16.04 -16.73 0.53
C GLY A 281 14.82 -15.83 0.37
N SER A 282 13.99 -15.79 1.40
CA SER A 282 12.73 -15.06 1.40
C SER A 282 12.93 -13.56 1.22
N GLY A 283 12.14 -12.94 0.33
CA GLY A 283 12.16 -11.50 0.08
C GLY A 283 13.34 -11.00 -0.75
N LEU A 284 14.00 -11.90 -1.48
CA LEU A 284 15.11 -11.58 -2.38
C LEU A 284 14.72 -11.98 -3.82
N PRO A 285 14.18 -11.06 -4.63
CA PRO A 285 13.72 -11.37 -5.98
C PRO A 285 14.87 -11.61 -6.96
N VAL A 286 14.67 -12.58 -7.87
CA VAL A 286 15.53 -12.83 -9.02
C VAL A 286 14.76 -12.47 -10.28
N PHE A 287 15.25 -11.48 -11.05
CA PHE A 287 14.62 -11.09 -12.30
C PHE A 287 15.09 -11.99 -13.43
N HIS A 288 14.15 -12.49 -14.22
CA HIS A 288 14.40 -13.26 -15.43
C HIS A 288 14.66 -12.34 -16.63
N PRO A 289 15.06 -12.83 -17.79
CA PRO A 289 15.46 -11.97 -18.92
C PRO A 289 14.42 -10.91 -19.29
N ASP A 290 13.16 -11.27 -19.41
CA ASP A 290 12.10 -10.33 -19.79
C ASP A 290 11.82 -9.31 -18.69
N GLY A 291 11.77 -9.75 -17.44
CA GLY A 291 11.68 -8.84 -16.27
C GLY A 291 12.89 -7.92 -16.17
N GLY A 292 14.09 -8.44 -16.47
CA GLY A 292 15.32 -7.66 -16.51
C GLY A 292 15.28 -6.55 -17.57
N ILE A 293 14.70 -6.81 -18.75
CA ILE A 293 14.52 -5.81 -19.81
C ILE A 293 13.56 -4.70 -19.35
N VAL A 294 12.41 -5.06 -18.78
CA VAL A 294 11.44 -4.06 -18.26
C VAL A 294 12.09 -3.21 -17.18
N ARG A 295 12.76 -3.82 -16.21
CA ARG A 295 13.49 -3.14 -15.14
C ARG A 295 14.54 -2.18 -15.70
N MET A 296 15.38 -2.64 -16.61
CA MET A 296 16.41 -1.83 -17.27
C MET A 296 15.79 -0.63 -18.00
N THR A 297 14.67 -0.82 -18.70
CA THR A 297 13.98 0.25 -19.44
C THR A 297 13.41 1.29 -18.46
N MET A 298 12.83 0.85 -17.33
CA MET A 298 12.38 1.74 -16.25
C MET A 298 13.54 2.56 -15.68
N GLU A 299 14.64 1.92 -15.30
CA GLU A 299 15.81 2.59 -14.75
C GLU A 299 16.42 3.58 -15.74
N GLN A 300 16.48 3.23 -17.03
CA GLN A 300 17.03 4.10 -18.07
C GLN A 300 16.16 5.35 -18.24
N HIS A 301 14.84 5.22 -18.32
CA HIS A 301 13.96 6.37 -18.43
C HIS A 301 14.05 7.28 -17.18
N SER A 302 14.01 6.70 -16.00
CA SER A 302 14.21 7.44 -14.75
C SER A 302 15.56 8.17 -14.72
N ARG A 303 16.64 7.52 -15.19
CA ARG A 303 17.97 8.11 -15.29
C ARG A 303 17.99 9.35 -16.19
N GLU A 304 17.40 9.25 -17.37
CA GLU A 304 17.31 10.36 -18.33
C GLU A 304 16.56 11.56 -17.71
N ARG A 305 15.46 11.31 -17.03
CA ARG A 305 14.65 12.33 -16.35
C ARG A 305 15.43 13.01 -15.21
N HIS A 306 16.15 12.24 -14.39
CA HIS A 306 16.97 12.78 -13.31
C HIS A 306 18.14 13.64 -13.83
N VAL A 307 18.82 13.22 -14.91
CA VAL A 307 19.86 14.04 -15.55
C VAL A 307 19.28 15.37 -16.03
N ALA A 308 18.12 15.34 -16.69
CA ALA A 308 17.44 16.54 -17.17
C ALA A 308 17.02 17.47 -16.02
N ALA A 309 16.67 16.93 -14.85
CA ALA A 309 16.33 17.67 -13.63
C ALA A 309 17.56 18.12 -12.81
N GLY A 310 18.78 17.91 -13.30
CA GLY A 310 20.02 18.41 -12.68
C GLY A 310 20.52 17.59 -11.49
N TYR A 311 20.16 16.30 -11.39
CA TYR A 311 20.72 15.39 -10.39
C TYR A 311 22.10 14.89 -10.78
N SER A 312 22.98 14.75 -9.79
CA SER A 312 24.32 14.18 -9.91
C SER A 312 24.31 12.72 -9.47
N PHE A 313 24.70 11.81 -10.37
CA PHE A 313 24.74 10.39 -10.06
C PHE A 313 25.92 10.02 -9.18
N VAL A 314 25.64 9.23 -8.14
CA VAL A 314 26.64 8.66 -7.25
C VAL A 314 26.42 7.15 -7.14
N ASN A 315 27.38 6.44 -6.54
CA ASN A 315 27.29 5.01 -6.28
C ASN A 315 27.99 4.72 -4.96
N THR A 316 27.28 4.06 -4.05
CA THR A 316 27.78 3.75 -2.71
C THR A 316 27.89 2.24 -2.48
N PRO A 317 28.83 1.76 -1.67
CA PRO A 317 29.03 0.33 -1.42
C PRO A 317 27.86 -0.28 -0.67
N HIS A 318 27.58 -1.56 -0.92
CA HIS A 318 26.52 -2.32 -0.25
C HIS A 318 26.83 -2.65 1.20
N VAL A 319 28.10 -2.70 1.55
CA VAL A 319 28.60 -3.11 2.87
C VAL A 319 29.49 -2.02 3.43
N THR A 320 29.31 -1.67 4.70
CA THR A 320 30.11 -0.64 5.38
C THR A 320 30.32 -0.98 6.86
N LYS A 321 31.31 -0.33 7.48
CA LYS A 321 31.61 -0.47 8.91
C LYS A 321 30.45 0.01 9.76
N GLY A 322 30.24 -0.64 10.90
CA GLY A 322 29.22 -0.30 11.89
C GLY A 322 29.32 1.12 12.44
N ASP A 323 30.54 1.66 12.55
CA ASP A 323 30.79 3.01 13.06
C ASP A 323 29.98 4.09 12.31
N LEU A 324 29.80 3.92 11.00
CA LEU A 324 29.00 4.85 10.19
C LEU A 324 27.52 4.81 10.57
N PHE A 325 26.99 3.64 10.89
CA PHE A 325 25.61 3.49 11.34
C PHE A 325 25.41 3.90 12.81
N GLN A 326 26.45 3.83 13.62
CA GLN A 326 26.45 4.43 14.96
C GLN A 326 26.43 5.96 14.86
N GLN A 327 27.29 6.56 14.01
CA GLN A 327 27.32 8.00 13.79
C GLN A 327 25.98 8.54 13.30
N SER A 328 25.35 7.86 12.35
CA SER A 328 24.04 8.26 11.79
C SER A 328 22.85 7.93 12.70
N GLY A 329 23.03 7.15 13.77
CA GLY A 329 21.98 6.75 14.71
C GLY A 329 21.14 5.53 14.27
N HIS A 330 21.47 4.90 13.16
CA HIS A 330 20.71 3.73 12.70
C HIS A 330 20.79 2.54 13.67
N LEU A 331 21.94 2.33 14.33
CA LEU A 331 22.08 1.27 15.34
C LEU A 331 21.31 1.55 16.62
N ASP A 332 21.00 2.84 16.93
CA ASP A 332 20.22 3.21 18.11
C ASP A 332 18.71 3.05 17.89
N TRP A 333 18.22 3.35 16.66
CA TRP A 333 16.78 3.47 16.37
C TRP A 333 16.24 2.46 15.35
N TYR A 334 17.11 1.78 14.58
CA TYR A 334 16.71 0.92 13.48
C TYR A 334 17.39 -0.46 13.49
N ALA A 335 18.07 -0.83 14.59
CA ALA A 335 18.85 -2.07 14.68
C ALA A 335 18.05 -3.33 14.34
N ASP A 336 16.80 -3.41 14.78
CA ASP A 336 15.89 -4.54 14.53
C ASP A 336 15.53 -4.74 13.06
N GLY A 337 15.62 -3.67 12.26
CA GLY A 337 15.42 -3.68 10.81
C GLY A 337 16.69 -3.96 10.00
N MET A 338 17.83 -4.19 10.64
CA MET A 338 19.11 -4.45 9.98
C MET A 338 19.46 -5.93 9.98
N PHE A 339 20.06 -6.43 8.90
CA PHE A 339 20.68 -7.75 8.91
C PHE A 339 21.81 -7.79 9.95
N PRO A 340 22.03 -8.94 10.62
CA PRO A 340 23.12 -9.09 11.57
C PRO A 340 24.48 -8.73 10.96
N PRO A 341 25.44 -8.21 11.74
CA PRO A 341 26.74 -7.81 11.21
C PRO A 341 27.60 -9.01 10.78
N MET A 342 28.36 -8.79 9.74
CA MET A 342 29.49 -9.65 9.35
C MET A 342 30.72 -9.23 10.17
N LYS A 343 31.33 -10.17 10.87
CA LYS A 343 32.51 -9.93 11.71
C LYS A 343 33.78 -10.22 10.91
N LEU A 344 34.56 -9.18 10.65
CA LEU A 344 35.80 -9.28 9.84
C LEU A 344 37.03 -8.85 10.67
N ASP A 345 38.21 -9.26 10.19
CA ASP A 345 39.51 -8.83 10.71
C ASP A 345 39.79 -9.16 12.20
N GLY A 346 39.03 -10.09 12.78
CA GLY A 346 39.33 -10.63 14.12
C GLY A 346 40.51 -11.60 14.07
N GLU A 347 41.33 -11.58 15.12
CA GLU A 347 42.46 -12.51 15.26
C GLU A 347 42.33 -13.27 16.61
N VAL A 348 42.69 -14.53 16.59
CA VAL A 348 42.78 -15.38 17.78
C VAL A 348 44.15 -15.98 17.85
N ASP A 349 44.68 -16.20 19.06
CA ASP A 349 45.94 -16.93 19.30
C ASP A 349 45.75 -18.46 19.18
N ASP A 350 46.83 -19.19 19.29
CA ASP A 350 46.81 -20.65 19.21
C ASP A 350 45.97 -21.32 20.33
N ASP A 351 45.72 -20.60 21.41
CA ASP A 351 44.91 -21.04 22.56
C ASP A 351 43.42 -20.64 22.43
N GLY A 352 43.04 -19.95 21.30
CA GLY A 352 41.67 -19.53 21.02
C GLY A 352 41.27 -18.21 21.70
N ASN A 353 42.19 -17.45 22.29
CA ASN A 353 41.89 -16.14 22.86
C ASN A 353 41.86 -15.09 21.78
N VAL A 354 40.90 -14.17 21.83
CA VAL A 354 40.79 -13.05 20.89
C VAL A 354 41.94 -12.08 21.15
N THR A 355 42.86 -11.98 20.20
CA THR A 355 44.02 -11.05 20.23
C THR A 355 43.68 -9.72 19.54
N LYS A 356 42.72 -9.75 18.60
CA LYS A 356 42.17 -8.55 17.94
C LYS A 356 40.66 -8.72 17.80
N GLN A 357 39.91 -7.73 18.31
CA GLN A 357 38.46 -7.72 18.18
C GLN A 357 38.06 -7.61 16.70
N PRO A 358 37.05 -8.38 16.24
CA PRO A 358 36.52 -8.23 14.90
C PRO A 358 35.84 -6.88 14.71
N VAL A 359 35.86 -6.38 13.49
CA VAL A 359 35.13 -5.18 13.09
C VAL A 359 33.79 -5.60 12.48
N ASP A 360 32.71 -5.00 12.94
CA ASP A 360 31.38 -5.26 12.44
C ASP A 360 31.13 -4.49 11.13
N TYR A 361 30.74 -5.23 10.09
CA TYR A 361 30.28 -4.70 8.82
C TYR A 361 28.83 -5.06 8.60
N TYR A 362 28.03 -4.12 8.12
CA TYR A 362 26.60 -4.29 7.86
C TYR A 362 26.29 -4.15 6.40
N ALA A 363 25.33 -4.93 5.89
CA ALA A 363 24.63 -4.61 4.67
C ALA A 363 23.79 -3.34 4.91
N LYS A 364 23.91 -2.34 4.04
CA LYS A 364 23.28 -1.03 4.27
C LYS A 364 21.75 -1.11 4.26
N PRO A 365 21.05 -0.60 5.28
CA PRO A 365 19.59 -0.50 5.28
C PRO A 365 19.09 0.77 4.56
N MET A 366 19.97 1.76 4.40
CA MET A 366 19.72 3.07 3.79
C MET A 366 21.00 3.63 3.17
N ASN A 367 20.86 4.55 2.21
CA ASN A 367 21.99 5.16 1.48
C ASN A 367 22.45 6.50 2.08
N CYS A 368 21.60 7.15 2.87
CA CYS A 368 21.83 8.51 3.40
C CYS A 368 23.16 8.72 4.11
N PRO A 369 23.71 7.79 4.95
CA PRO A 369 24.99 8.04 5.62
C PRO A 369 26.15 8.23 4.64
N MET A 370 26.16 7.46 3.52
CA MET A 370 27.20 7.56 2.51
C MET A 370 27.09 8.84 1.67
N HIS A 371 25.84 9.31 1.39
CA HIS A 371 25.65 10.59 0.70
C HIS A 371 26.14 11.76 1.55
N ASN A 372 25.99 11.70 2.88
CA ASN A 372 26.58 12.68 3.80
C ASN A 372 28.11 12.68 3.73
N LEU A 373 28.75 11.50 3.63
CA LEU A 373 30.21 11.43 3.41
C LEU A 373 30.63 12.05 2.09
N ILE A 374 29.81 11.91 1.03
CA ILE A 374 30.07 12.55 -0.29
C ILE A 374 29.96 14.08 -0.13
N PHE A 375 28.95 14.58 0.58
CA PHE A 375 28.85 16.02 0.85
C PHE A 375 30.06 16.53 1.61
N ASP A 376 30.47 15.84 2.68
CA ASP A 376 31.57 16.22 3.56
C ASP A 376 32.96 15.98 2.96
N SER A 377 33.07 15.25 1.84
CA SER A 377 34.38 14.89 1.23
C SER A 377 35.27 16.07 0.88
N ARG A 378 34.72 17.28 0.80
CA ARG A 378 35.43 18.55 0.59
C ARG A 378 34.61 19.73 1.08
N GLY A 379 35.26 20.89 1.26
CA GLY A 379 34.56 22.13 1.57
C GLY A 379 33.55 22.52 0.49
N ARG A 380 32.36 22.89 0.90
CA ARG A 380 31.25 23.29 0.01
C ARG A 380 31.01 24.80 0.08
N SER A 381 30.58 25.38 -1.03
CA SER A 381 30.15 26.77 -1.12
C SER A 381 28.64 26.84 -1.36
N TYR A 382 27.98 27.91 -0.85
CA TYR A 382 26.56 28.18 -1.13
C TYR A 382 26.23 28.19 -2.63
N ARG A 383 27.22 28.45 -3.52
CA ARG A 383 27.05 28.45 -4.98
C ARG A 383 26.89 27.05 -5.57
N GLU A 384 27.24 26.03 -4.81
CA GLU A 384 27.09 24.62 -5.20
C GLU A 384 25.75 24.05 -4.74
N LEU A 385 24.97 24.83 -3.98
CA LEU A 385 23.65 24.43 -3.48
C LEU A 385 22.54 25.02 -4.37
N PRO A 386 21.45 24.28 -4.64
CA PRO A 386 21.19 22.95 -4.12
C PRO A 386 22.08 21.87 -4.76
N LEU A 387 22.63 20.96 -3.95
CA LEU A 387 23.35 19.78 -4.41
C LEU A 387 22.40 18.58 -4.37
N ARG A 388 22.07 18.03 -5.53
CA ARG A 388 21.14 16.90 -5.69
C ARG A 388 21.92 15.63 -6.02
N LEU A 389 22.14 14.76 -5.03
CA LEU A 389 22.78 13.45 -5.20
C LEU A 389 21.72 12.39 -5.44
N PHE A 390 21.97 11.47 -6.39
CA PHE A 390 21.05 10.41 -6.76
C PHE A 390 21.79 9.10 -7.03
N GLU A 391 21.23 7.98 -6.57
CA GLU A 391 21.65 6.65 -6.98
C GLU A 391 20.46 5.67 -7.09
N PHE A 392 20.60 4.65 -7.93
CA PHE A 392 19.84 3.41 -7.77
C PHE A 392 20.54 2.59 -6.68
N GLY A 393 20.16 2.86 -5.42
CA GLY A 393 20.84 2.33 -4.25
C GLY A 393 20.15 1.08 -3.74
N THR A 394 20.78 -0.09 -3.91
CA THR A 394 20.27 -1.33 -3.32
C THR A 394 20.50 -1.34 -1.82
N VAL A 395 19.45 -1.58 -1.06
CA VAL A 395 19.44 -1.63 0.40
C VAL A 395 18.86 -2.95 0.89
N TYR A 396 19.17 -3.30 2.14
CA TYR A 396 18.81 -4.58 2.74
C TYR A 396 18.17 -4.34 4.11
N ARG A 397 16.91 -4.81 4.25
CA ARG A 397 16.15 -4.67 5.50
C ARG A 397 15.70 -6.03 6.00
N TYR A 398 15.91 -6.27 7.27
CA TYR A 398 15.53 -7.53 7.91
C TYR A 398 14.03 -7.52 8.25
N GLU A 399 13.20 -7.61 7.20
CA GLU A 399 11.76 -7.73 7.34
C GLU A 399 11.39 -9.08 7.95
N LYS A 400 10.42 -9.11 8.88
CA LYS A 400 9.90 -10.35 9.44
C LYS A 400 9.23 -11.18 8.33
N SER A 401 9.33 -12.51 8.41
CA SER A 401 8.81 -13.40 7.35
C SER A 401 7.30 -13.19 7.07
N GLY A 402 6.50 -12.89 8.09
CA GLY A 402 5.05 -12.69 7.94
C GLY A 402 4.65 -11.43 7.20
N VAL A 403 5.56 -10.46 6.99
CA VAL A 403 5.26 -9.20 6.31
C VAL A 403 5.86 -9.12 4.90
N VAL A 404 6.70 -10.08 4.50
CA VAL A 404 7.26 -10.14 3.15
C VAL A 404 6.16 -10.47 2.14
N HIS A 405 6.06 -9.67 1.07
CA HIS A 405 5.00 -9.82 0.07
C HIS A 405 5.50 -9.51 -1.35
N GLY A 406 5.96 -10.54 -2.05
CA GLY A 406 6.44 -10.44 -3.43
C GLY A 406 7.43 -9.29 -3.64
N LEU A 407 7.24 -8.50 -4.69
CA LEU A 407 8.06 -7.32 -4.98
C LEU A 407 7.66 -6.09 -4.16
N THR A 408 6.45 -6.05 -3.60
CA THR A 408 5.94 -4.86 -2.90
C THR A 408 6.53 -4.69 -1.51
N ARG A 409 6.99 -5.79 -0.88
CA ARG A 409 7.70 -5.76 0.40
C ARG A 409 8.79 -6.83 0.44
N ALA A 410 9.98 -6.47 0.03
CA ALA A 410 11.16 -7.31 -0.12
C ALA A 410 12.23 -7.01 0.95
N ARG A 411 13.15 -7.94 1.18
CA ARG A 411 14.31 -7.77 2.07
C ARG A 411 15.52 -7.14 1.39
N GLY A 412 15.66 -7.36 0.09
CA GLY A 412 16.66 -6.70 -0.76
C GLY A 412 15.95 -5.99 -1.89
N PHE A 413 16.14 -4.67 -2.02
CA PHE A 413 15.48 -3.86 -3.02
C PHE A 413 16.30 -2.62 -3.38
N THR A 414 16.05 -2.08 -4.56
CA THR A 414 16.80 -0.94 -5.11
C THR A 414 15.92 0.31 -5.06
N GLN A 415 16.34 1.29 -4.26
CA GLN A 415 15.67 2.59 -4.21
C GLN A 415 16.21 3.51 -5.32
N ASP A 416 15.36 4.30 -5.92
CA ASP A 416 15.70 5.48 -6.70
C ASP A 416 15.94 6.65 -5.74
N ASP A 417 17.00 6.56 -4.97
CA ASP A 417 17.24 7.34 -3.78
C ASP A 417 17.97 8.63 -4.08
N ALA A 418 17.45 9.75 -3.60
CA ALA A 418 18.09 11.04 -3.73
C ALA A 418 18.12 11.80 -2.40
N HIS A 419 19.27 12.49 -2.22
CA HIS A 419 19.47 13.40 -1.09
C HIS A 419 19.86 14.77 -1.63
N ILE A 420 19.06 15.77 -1.26
CA ILE A 420 19.21 17.14 -1.71
C ILE A 420 19.67 17.97 -0.54
N TYR A 421 20.78 18.66 -0.71
CA TYR A 421 21.34 19.58 0.27
C TYR A 421 21.12 21.00 -0.22
N CYS A 422 20.39 21.82 0.55
CA CYS A 422 20.05 23.18 0.17
C CYS A 422 20.21 24.15 1.36
N THR A 423 20.15 25.44 1.07
CA THR A 423 20.03 26.45 2.11
C THR A 423 18.59 26.54 2.59
N GLU A 424 18.35 27.16 3.75
CA GLU A 424 16.97 27.38 4.25
C GLU A 424 16.14 28.23 3.27
N GLU A 425 16.78 29.20 2.62
CA GLU A 425 16.11 30.08 1.66
C GLU A 425 15.71 29.35 0.36
N GLN A 426 16.39 28.25 0.01
CA GLN A 426 16.09 27.44 -1.16
C GLN A 426 15.04 26.35 -0.89
N LEU A 427 14.74 26.07 0.39
CA LEU A 427 14.01 24.87 0.80
C LEU A 427 12.63 24.75 0.16
N GLU A 428 11.83 25.81 0.16
CA GLU A 428 10.46 25.80 -0.36
C GLU A 428 10.43 25.59 -1.90
N ASP A 429 11.35 26.24 -2.61
CA ASP A 429 11.49 26.09 -4.08
C ASP A 429 11.94 24.68 -4.45
N GLU A 430 12.90 24.10 -3.68
CA GLU A 430 13.37 22.75 -3.89
C GLU A 430 12.26 21.71 -3.64
N LEU A 431 11.52 21.85 -2.55
CA LEU A 431 10.41 20.94 -2.25
C LEU A 431 9.32 21.00 -3.32
N THR A 432 8.99 22.21 -3.82
CA THR A 432 8.03 22.39 -4.91
C THR A 432 8.53 21.67 -6.17
N SER A 433 9.78 21.92 -6.58
CA SER A 433 10.39 21.26 -7.74
C SER A 433 10.45 19.74 -7.61
N VAL A 434 10.74 19.24 -6.42
CA VAL A 434 10.76 17.80 -6.13
C VAL A 434 9.38 17.18 -6.29
N LEU A 435 8.34 17.82 -5.76
CA LEU A 435 6.98 17.29 -5.85
C LEU A 435 6.47 17.29 -7.30
N GLU A 436 6.69 18.37 -8.04
CA GLU A 436 6.37 18.46 -9.48
C GLU A 436 7.10 17.38 -10.28
N PHE A 437 8.39 17.16 -10.00
CA PHE A 437 9.19 16.14 -10.67
C PHE A 437 8.65 14.73 -10.38
N ILE A 438 8.28 14.43 -9.12
CA ILE A 438 7.69 13.15 -8.72
C ILE A 438 6.42 12.88 -9.52
N ILE A 439 5.46 13.81 -9.49
CA ILE A 439 4.17 13.66 -10.17
C ILE A 439 4.38 13.46 -11.67
N SER A 440 5.18 14.30 -12.29
CA SER A 440 5.49 14.24 -13.71
C SER A 440 6.15 12.91 -14.14
N LEU A 441 7.06 12.35 -13.32
CA LEU A 441 7.71 11.08 -13.65
C LEU A 441 6.76 9.88 -13.45
N LEU A 442 5.87 9.91 -12.45
CA LEU A 442 4.84 8.88 -12.28
C LEU A 442 3.84 8.89 -13.43
N GLN A 443 3.48 10.08 -13.94
CA GLN A 443 2.63 10.24 -15.12
C GLN A 443 3.26 9.66 -16.40
N ASP A 444 4.58 9.73 -16.55
CA ASP A 444 5.26 9.08 -17.67
C ASP A 444 5.00 7.57 -17.72
N TYR A 445 4.67 6.96 -16.60
CA TYR A 445 4.33 5.53 -16.49
C TYR A 445 2.82 5.25 -16.47
N GLY A 446 1.98 6.28 -16.72
CA GLY A 446 0.53 6.14 -16.82
C GLY A 446 -0.23 6.14 -15.50
N LEU A 447 0.40 6.59 -14.41
CA LEU A 447 -0.28 6.83 -13.16
C LEU A 447 -0.68 8.31 -13.11
N ASP A 448 -1.99 8.60 -13.07
CA ASP A 448 -2.52 9.96 -13.19
C ASP A 448 -3.40 10.41 -12.02
N ASP A 449 -3.82 9.49 -11.16
CA ASP A 449 -4.68 9.78 -10.01
C ASP A 449 -3.87 9.73 -8.71
N PHE A 450 -3.68 10.91 -8.10
CA PHE A 450 -2.83 11.10 -6.92
C PHE A 450 -3.53 11.87 -5.82
N TYR A 451 -3.15 11.57 -4.59
CA TYR A 451 -3.35 12.43 -3.44
C TYR A 451 -2.08 12.44 -2.56
N LEU A 452 -1.99 13.40 -1.66
CA LEU A 452 -0.85 13.58 -0.76
C LEU A 452 -1.24 13.23 0.67
N GLU A 453 -0.33 12.59 1.41
CA GLU A 453 -0.43 12.46 2.85
C GLU A 453 0.66 13.25 3.53
N LEU A 454 0.29 14.06 4.52
CA LEU A 454 1.23 14.79 5.36
C LEU A 454 1.36 14.09 6.71
N SER A 455 2.45 13.38 6.89
CA SER A 455 2.77 12.70 8.15
C SER A 455 3.46 13.65 9.10
N THR A 456 2.90 13.76 10.31
CA THR A 456 3.37 14.66 11.35
C THR A 456 4.05 13.90 12.49
N LYS A 457 4.63 14.65 13.43
CA LYS A 457 5.40 14.15 14.56
C LYS A 457 4.61 13.16 15.42
N ASP A 458 5.23 12.01 15.73
CA ASP A 458 4.81 11.15 16.82
C ASP A 458 5.28 11.77 18.15
N PRO A 459 4.38 12.13 19.08
CA PRO A 459 4.75 12.80 20.32
C PRO A 459 5.67 11.97 21.22
N ASP A 460 5.67 10.64 21.08
CA ASP A 460 6.42 9.71 21.93
C ASP A 460 7.75 9.25 21.30
N LYS A 461 7.93 9.45 19.96
CA LYS A 461 9.07 8.89 19.21
C LYS A 461 9.65 9.89 18.22
N TYR A 462 10.27 10.96 18.71
CA TYR A 462 10.94 11.94 17.86
C TYR A 462 12.25 12.45 18.43
N ILE A 463 13.08 13.04 17.58
CA ILE A 463 14.32 13.73 17.95
C ILE A 463 14.29 15.16 17.39
N GLY A 464 15.05 16.06 18.03
CA GLY A 464 15.12 17.49 17.66
C GLY A 464 14.11 18.36 18.42
N ASP A 465 14.13 19.65 18.13
CA ASP A 465 13.32 20.64 18.81
C ASP A 465 11.93 20.78 18.21
N ASP A 466 10.92 21.03 19.05
CA ASP A 466 9.53 21.23 18.63
C ASP A 466 9.37 22.35 17.60
N GLU A 467 10.12 23.45 17.75
CA GLU A 467 10.09 24.59 16.83
C GLU A 467 10.56 24.20 15.41
N ILE A 468 11.57 23.33 15.30
CA ILE A 468 12.04 22.80 14.02
C ILE A 468 10.97 21.94 13.39
N TRP A 469 10.32 21.07 14.18
CA TRP A 469 9.23 20.21 13.70
C TRP A 469 8.03 21.02 13.20
N GLU A 470 7.58 21.99 13.96
CA GLU A 470 6.45 22.85 13.58
C GLU A 470 6.76 23.62 12.28
N ARG A 471 7.94 24.25 12.20
CA ARG A 471 8.37 24.96 11.00
C ARG A 471 8.45 24.05 9.78
N SER A 472 9.04 22.86 9.94
CA SER A 472 9.19 21.87 8.86
C SER A 472 7.85 21.36 8.36
N THR A 473 6.93 21.04 9.28
CA THR A 473 5.57 20.61 8.96
C THR A 473 4.82 21.71 8.19
N ASN A 474 4.89 22.96 8.65
CA ASN A 474 4.23 24.09 8.00
C ASN A 474 4.76 24.34 6.58
N ILE A 475 6.07 24.17 6.34
CA ILE A 475 6.67 24.30 5.01
C ILE A 475 6.13 23.18 4.09
N LEU A 476 6.15 21.92 4.53
CA LEU A 476 5.63 20.80 3.75
C LEU A 476 4.14 20.97 3.45
N GLU A 477 3.35 21.39 4.44
CA GLU A 477 1.93 21.66 4.25
C GLU A 477 1.67 22.78 3.20
N SER A 478 2.47 23.86 3.27
CA SER A 478 2.40 24.94 2.29
C SER A 478 2.67 24.45 0.87
N VAL A 479 3.73 23.66 0.68
CA VAL A 479 4.09 23.09 -0.62
C VAL A 479 3.01 22.12 -1.12
N ALA A 480 2.52 21.24 -0.23
CA ALA A 480 1.45 20.31 -0.58
C ALA A 480 0.17 21.01 -1.04
N LYS A 481 -0.28 22.04 -0.31
CA LYS A 481 -1.45 22.84 -0.69
C LYS A 481 -1.28 23.56 -2.02
N LYS A 482 -0.07 24.02 -2.35
CA LYS A 482 0.24 24.68 -3.64
C LYS A 482 0.16 23.75 -4.84
N SER A 483 0.36 22.45 -4.63
CA SER A 483 0.25 21.45 -5.71
C SER A 483 -1.17 21.31 -6.27
N GLY A 484 -2.20 21.72 -5.51
CA GLY A 484 -3.61 21.57 -5.89
C GLY A 484 -4.15 20.14 -5.74
N LEU A 485 -3.34 19.19 -5.26
CA LEU A 485 -3.79 17.83 -4.96
C LEU A 485 -4.49 17.78 -3.60
N GLU A 486 -5.36 16.80 -3.43
CA GLU A 486 -5.95 16.47 -2.13
C GLU A 486 -4.86 16.19 -1.11
N LEU A 487 -4.98 16.79 0.08
CA LEU A 487 -4.03 16.61 1.18
C LEU A 487 -4.72 15.95 2.36
N VAL A 488 -4.30 14.75 2.70
CA VAL A 488 -4.81 13.95 3.82
C VAL A 488 -3.82 14.04 4.99
N PRO A 489 -4.25 14.37 6.21
CA PRO A 489 -3.38 14.32 7.38
C PRO A 489 -3.11 12.87 7.81
N ASP A 490 -1.85 12.60 8.18
CA ASP A 490 -1.38 11.34 8.76
C ASP A 490 -0.68 11.65 10.11
N PRO A 491 -1.46 11.79 11.20
CA PRO A 491 -0.92 12.10 12.53
C PRO A 491 -0.01 10.98 13.04
N ALA A 492 1.14 11.35 13.61
CA ALA A 492 2.16 10.44 14.14
C ALA A 492 2.81 9.49 13.11
N GLY A 493 2.49 9.59 11.82
CA GLY A 493 3.04 8.75 10.75
C GLY A 493 4.43 9.15 10.26
N ALA A 494 5.03 10.22 10.79
CA ALA A 494 6.36 10.67 10.39
C ALA A 494 7.47 9.75 10.94
N ALA A 495 8.65 9.77 10.27
CA ALA A 495 9.83 9.18 10.86
C ALA A 495 10.31 10.01 12.08
N PHE A 496 11.06 9.35 12.95
CA PHE A 496 11.54 9.99 14.21
C PHE A 496 12.37 11.27 14.00
N TYR A 497 12.88 11.52 12.79
CA TYR A 497 13.80 12.63 12.50
C TYR A 497 13.19 13.78 11.68
N GLY A 498 11.97 13.64 11.17
CA GLY A 498 11.34 14.74 10.43
C GLY A 498 9.99 14.39 9.78
N PRO A 499 9.18 15.43 9.50
CA PRO A 499 7.89 15.26 8.81
C PRO A 499 8.09 14.86 7.36
N LYS A 500 7.07 14.23 6.76
CA LYS A 500 7.13 13.77 5.38
C LYS A 500 5.83 14.04 4.61
N ILE A 501 5.96 14.20 3.30
CA ILE A 501 4.88 14.06 2.34
C ILE A 501 5.03 12.69 1.67
N SER A 502 3.96 11.90 1.68
CA SER A 502 3.83 10.69 0.85
C SER A 502 2.93 10.99 -0.34
N VAL A 503 3.35 10.55 -1.55
CA VAL A 503 2.51 10.59 -2.74
C VAL A 503 1.85 9.24 -2.88
N GLN A 504 0.53 9.24 -2.79
CA GLN A 504 -0.33 8.08 -2.99
C GLN A 504 -0.85 8.07 -4.41
N ALA A 505 -0.76 6.94 -5.12
CA ALA A 505 -1.29 6.77 -6.46
C ALA A 505 -2.39 5.71 -6.47
N ARG A 506 -3.48 5.96 -7.20
CA ARG A 506 -4.51 4.96 -7.44
C ARG A 506 -4.23 4.21 -8.73
N ASP A 507 -4.30 2.88 -8.67
CA ASP A 507 -4.12 2.04 -9.85
C ASP A 507 -5.42 1.92 -10.68
N ALA A 508 -5.34 1.17 -11.80
CA ALA A 508 -6.44 0.99 -12.75
C ALA A 508 -7.73 0.39 -12.15
N ILE A 509 -7.68 -0.20 -10.96
CA ILE A 509 -8.84 -0.75 -10.23
C ILE A 509 -9.14 -0.01 -8.94
N GLY A 510 -8.52 1.16 -8.73
CA GLY A 510 -8.78 2.07 -7.60
C GLY A 510 -8.07 1.71 -6.30
N ARG A 511 -7.12 0.76 -6.29
CA ARG A 511 -6.31 0.49 -5.09
C ARG A 511 -5.27 1.59 -4.92
N THR A 512 -5.06 2.00 -3.69
CA THR A 512 -4.07 2.99 -3.33
C THR A 512 -2.70 2.38 -3.07
N TRP A 513 -1.66 3.01 -3.60
CA TRP A 513 -0.27 2.65 -3.42
C TRP A 513 0.55 3.85 -2.98
N GLN A 514 1.22 3.75 -1.85
CA GLN A 514 2.24 4.74 -1.50
C GLN A 514 3.43 4.58 -2.46
N MET A 515 3.63 5.57 -3.32
CA MET A 515 4.70 5.55 -4.32
C MET A 515 5.92 6.30 -3.84
N SER A 516 5.77 7.58 -3.52
CA SER A 516 6.90 8.44 -3.26
C SER A 516 6.89 8.99 -1.83
N THR A 517 8.08 9.33 -1.36
CA THR A 517 8.25 10.00 -0.07
C THR A 517 9.21 11.17 -0.23
N VAL A 518 8.84 12.33 0.32
CA VAL A 518 9.68 13.51 0.46
C VAL A 518 9.75 13.87 1.93
N GLN A 519 10.94 13.89 2.50
CA GLN A 519 11.15 14.02 3.94
C GLN A 519 12.21 15.04 4.27
N LEU A 520 11.94 15.92 5.22
CA LEU A 520 12.90 16.88 5.73
C LEU A 520 13.72 16.27 6.86
N ASP A 521 15.02 16.57 6.85
CA ASP A 521 15.94 16.11 7.87
C ASP A 521 16.92 17.23 8.26
N PHE A 522 16.86 17.64 9.51
CA PHE A 522 17.80 18.57 10.13
C PHE A 522 18.83 17.85 11.01
N ASN A 523 18.62 16.57 11.31
CA ASN A 523 19.40 15.79 12.25
C ASN A 523 20.66 15.19 11.64
N LEU A 524 20.56 14.53 10.48
CA LEU A 524 21.73 13.95 9.83
C LEU A 524 22.79 15.00 9.47
N PRO A 525 22.46 16.18 8.93
CA PRO A 525 23.43 17.26 8.75
C PRO A 525 24.14 17.67 10.05
N GLU A 526 23.45 17.62 11.19
CA GLU A 526 24.04 17.89 12.50
C GLU A 526 24.96 16.76 12.96
N ARG A 527 24.51 15.53 12.91
CA ARG A 527 25.28 14.34 13.35
C ARG A 527 26.55 14.14 12.55
N PHE A 528 26.58 14.55 11.28
CA PHE A 528 27.75 14.52 10.39
C PHE A 528 28.55 15.83 10.38
N ASP A 529 28.14 16.83 11.17
CA ASP A 529 28.72 18.19 11.22
C ASP A 529 28.89 18.82 9.81
N LEU A 530 27.91 18.61 8.94
CA LEU A 530 27.94 19.10 7.56
C LEU A 530 27.89 20.63 7.55
N THR A 531 28.78 21.26 6.78
CA THR A 531 28.80 22.72 6.65
C THR A 531 29.08 23.16 5.23
N TYR A 532 28.53 24.32 4.86
CA TYR A 532 28.90 25.04 3.65
C TYR A 532 29.32 26.48 4.00
N THR A 533 30.14 27.10 3.14
CA THR A 533 30.50 28.50 3.29
C THR A 533 29.43 29.37 2.60
N SER A 534 28.78 30.21 3.42
CA SER A 534 27.76 31.17 2.99
C SER A 534 28.37 32.36 2.22
N SER A 535 27.53 33.23 1.65
CA SER A 535 27.94 34.40 0.88
C SER A 535 28.69 35.44 1.75
N ASP A 536 28.43 35.45 3.04
CA ASP A 536 29.12 36.31 4.02
C ASP A 536 30.44 35.70 4.55
N GLY A 537 30.81 34.51 4.08
CA GLY A 537 31.98 33.76 4.51
C GLY A 537 31.81 32.94 5.78
N SER A 538 30.65 32.99 6.44
CA SER A 538 30.34 32.15 7.58
C SER A 538 30.09 30.69 7.21
N LYS A 539 30.29 29.79 8.16
CA LYS A 539 29.90 28.39 8.03
C LYS A 539 28.45 28.21 8.47
N LYS A 540 27.65 27.64 7.61
CA LYS A 540 26.24 27.30 7.87
C LYS A 540 25.99 25.82 7.62
N ARG A 541 24.98 25.26 8.29
CA ARG A 541 24.53 23.88 8.11
C ARG A 541 23.49 23.82 7.00
N PRO A 542 23.60 22.86 6.04
CA PRO A 542 22.57 22.68 5.02
C PRO A 542 21.34 22.02 5.61
N VAL A 543 20.18 22.23 4.97
CA VAL A 543 18.98 21.40 5.15
C VAL A 543 19.10 20.21 4.20
N MET A 544 18.68 19.04 4.65
CA MET A 544 18.69 17.83 3.85
C MET A 544 17.26 17.39 3.53
N ILE A 545 17.01 17.06 2.28
CA ILE A 545 15.75 16.48 1.80
C ILE A 545 16.05 15.06 1.35
N HIS A 546 15.40 14.08 1.94
CA HIS A 546 15.36 12.69 1.46
C HIS A 546 14.22 12.53 0.47
N ARG A 547 14.46 11.86 -0.64
CA ARG A 547 13.45 11.58 -1.64
C ARG A 547 13.66 10.21 -2.26
N ALA A 548 12.63 9.35 -2.18
CA ALA A 548 12.47 8.17 -3.02
C ALA A 548 11.20 8.36 -3.86
N LEU A 549 11.30 8.27 -5.19
CA LEU A 549 10.18 8.54 -6.07
C LEU A 549 9.33 7.28 -6.28
N PHE A 550 9.95 6.15 -6.57
CA PHE A 550 9.28 4.86 -6.75
C PHE A 550 9.15 4.07 -5.43
N GLY A 551 9.73 4.56 -4.34
CA GLY A 551 9.96 3.78 -3.14
C GLY A 551 11.04 2.71 -3.35
N SER A 552 10.82 1.79 -4.27
CA SER A 552 11.84 0.91 -4.86
C SER A 552 11.45 0.51 -6.28
N ILE A 553 12.46 0.15 -7.07
CA ILE A 553 12.26 -0.36 -8.43
C ILE A 553 11.42 -1.64 -8.42
N GLU A 554 11.66 -2.53 -7.48
CA GLU A 554 10.92 -3.78 -7.32
C GLU A 554 9.44 -3.50 -7.01
N ARG A 555 9.15 -2.64 -6.01
CA ARG A 555 7.79 -2.26 -5.65
C ARG A 555 7.07 -1.62 -6.83
N PHE A 556 7.68 -0.66 -7.49
CA PHE A 556 7.11 0.04 -8.63
C PHE A 556 6.87 -0.90 -9.81
N PHE A 557 7.82 -1.81 -10.09
CA PHE A 557 7.62 -2.86 -11.09
C PHE A 557 6.37 -3.70 -10.78
N GLY A 558 6.21 -4.15 -9.54
CA GLY A 558 5.02 -4.90 -9.11
C GLY A 558 3.73 -4.11 -9.31
N VAL A 559 3.71 -2.83 -8.90
CA VAL A 559 2.55 -1.94 -9.07
C VAL A 559 2.20 -1.74 -10.55
N LEU A 560 3.19 -1.49 -11.41
CA LEU A 560 2.96 -1.35 -12.86
C LEU A 560 2.46 -2.65 -13.49
N LEU A 561 3.02 -3.80 -13.09
CA LEU A 561 2.58 -5.11 -13.56
C LEU A 561 1.10 -5.35 -13.25
N GLU A 562 0.66 -5.00 -12.05
CA GLU A 562 -0.74 -5.08 -11.63
C GLU A 562 -1.62 -4.03 -12.30
N HIS A 563 -1.14 -2.78 -12.41
CA HIS A 563 -1.85 -1.68 -13.07
C HIS A 563 -2.20 -2.04 -14.51
N TYR A 564 -1.22 -2.55 -15.26
CA TYR A 564 -1.40 -2.95 -16.67
C TYR A 564 -1.88 -4.40 -16.85
N ALA A 565 -2.17 -5.14 -15.78
CA ALA A 565 -2.56 -6.56 -15.85
C ALA A 565 -1.61 -7.40 -16.74
N GLY A 566 -0.31 -7.13 -16.64
CA GLY A 566 0.74 -7.78 -17.42
C GLY A 566 0.98 -7.21 -18.82
N ALA A 567 0.05 -6.43 -19.37
CA ALA A 567 0.18 -5.82 -20.70
C ALA A 567 0.88 -4.45 -20.61
N PHE A 568 2.18 -4.44 -20.39
CA PHE A 568 2.95 -3.21 -20.33
C PHE A 568 2.76 -2.35 -21.60
N PRO A 569 2.83 -1.01 -21.49
CA PRO A 569 2.93 -0.13 -22.65
C PRO A 569 4.05 -0.57 -23.59
N ALA A 570 3.86 -0.35 -24.89
CA ALA A 570 4.78 -0.86 -25.90
C ALA A 570 6.26 -0.44 -25.68
N TRP A 571 6.50 0.76 -25.14
CA TRP A 571 7.85 1.22 -24.84
C TRP A 571 8.52 0.46 -23.68
N LEU A 572 7.74 -0.04 -22.71
CA LEU A 572 8.22 -0.86 -21.59
C LEU A 572 8.25 -2.36 -21.90
N ALA A 573 7.40 -2.84 -22.81
CA ALA A 573 7.23 -4.27 -23.09
C ALA A 573 8.55 -4.96 -23.45
N PRO A 574 8.87 -6.15 -22.88
CA PRO A 574 10.11 -6.86 -23.21
C PRO A 574 10.17 -7.25 -24.68
N HIS A 575 9.08 -7.75 -25.24
CA HIS A 575 8.85 -8.01 -26.65
C HIS A 575 7.88 -6.94 -27.19
N GLN A 576 8.40 -6.01 -28.00
CA GLN A 576 7.57 -4.89 -28.50
C GLN A 576 6.82 -5.26 -29.77
N VAL A 577 7.46 -6.03 -30.63
CA VAL A 577 6.92 -6.45 -31.93
C VAL A 577 7.22 -7.91 -32.20
N VAL A 578 6.26 -8.66 -32.70
CA VAL A 578 6.49 -10.00 -33.23
C VAL A 578 5.91 -10.14 -34.64
N GLY A 579 6.74 -10.62 -35.58
CA GLY A 579 6.31 -11.02 -36.92
C GLY A 579 5.77 -12.46 -36.89
N ILE A 580 4.58 -12.67 -37.41
CA ILE A 580 3.92 -13.98 -37.49
C ILE A 580 3.61 -14.29 -38.94
N PRO A 581 4.43 -15.10 -39.64
CA PRO A 581 4.17 -15.46 -41.00
C PRO A 581 2.94 -16.38 -41.09
N VAL A 582 2.05 -16.12 -42.07
CA VAL A 582 0.88 -16.97 -42.35
C VAL A 582 1.33 -18.35 -42.83
N ALA A 583 2.44 -18.41 -43.54
CA ALA A 583 3.18 -19.62 -43.91
C ALA A 583 4.67 -19.30 -44.00
N ASP A 584 5.53 -20.31 -43.88
CA ASP A 584 6.98 -20.16 -43.82
C ASP A 584 7.57 -19.40 -45.04
N ALA A 585 6.92 -19.54 -46.21
CA ALA A 585 7.29 -18.81 -47.40
C ALA A 585 7.26 -17.28 -47.28
N PHE A 586 6.59 -16.74 -46.26
CA PHE A 586 6.45 -15.30 -46.03
C PHE A 586 7.33 -14.81 -44.88
N ALA A 587 8.14 -15.66 -44.24
CA ALA A 587 9.02 -15.33 -43.12
C ALA A 587 10.07 -14.32 -43.52
N ASP A 588 10.74 -14.47 -44.68
CA ASP A 588 11.79 -13.55 -45.13
C ASP A 588 11.31 -12.10 -45.30
N HIS A 589 10.03 -11.90 -45.64
CA HIS A 589 9.41 -10.58 -45.73
C HIS A 589 9.34 -9.95 -44.31
N LEU A 590 8.86 -10.69 -43.35
CA LEU A 590 8.78 -10.25 -41.96
C LEU A 590 10.16 -10.06 -41.33
N ASP A 591 11.15 -10.90 -41.67
CA ASP A 591 12.54 -10.72 -41.22
C ASP A 591 13.12 -9.39 -41.69
N SER A 592 12.79 -8.96 -42.92
CA SER A 592 13.19 -7.66 -43.44
C SER A 592 12.52 -6.52 -42.66
N VAL A 593 11.23 -6.60 -42.38
CA VAL A 593 10.48 -5.60 -41.58
C VAL A 593 11.02 -5.51 -40.15
N VAL A 594 11.21 -6.66 -39.51
CA VAL A 594 11.78 -6.75 -38.15
C VAL A 594 13.22 -6.23 -38.14
N GLY A 595 14.00 -6.50 -39.18
CA GLY A 595 15.35 -5.93 -39.35
C GLY A 595 15.33 -4.40 -39.31
N ALA A 596 14.44 -3.77 -40.07
CA ALA A 596 14.29 -2.32 -40.12
C ALA A 596 13.84 -1.73 -38.77
N LEU A 597 13.04 -2.45 -38.01
CA LEU A 597 12.64 -2.06 -36.63
C LEU A 597 13.82 -2.17 -35.64
N ARG A 598 14.59 -3.26 -35.73
CA ARG A 598 15.78 -3.46 -34.88
C ARG A 598 16.86 -2.38 -35.10
N GLU A 599 17.06 -1.94 -36.34
CA GLU A 599 17.94 -0.82 -36.64
C GLU A 599 17.56 0.50 -35.98
N ARG A 600 16.28 0.65 -35.61
CA ARG A 600 15.74 1.75 -34.83
C ARG A 600 15.71 1.52 -33.32
N GLY A 601 16.34 0.42 -32.85
CA GLY A 601 16.44 0.06 -31.45
C GLY A 601 15.18 -0.58 -30.86
N ILE A 602 14.24 -1.03 -31.71
CA ILE A 602 12.99 -1.67 -31.27
C ILE A 602 13.24 -3.16 -31.04
N ARG A 603 12.74 -3.69 -29.92
CA ARG A 603 12.79 -5.12 -29.56
C ARG A 603 11.76 -5.88 -30.39
N ALA A 604 12.17 -6.39 -31.53
CA ALA A 604 11.33 -7.08 -32.51
C ALA A 604 11.90 -8.43 -32.89
N GLU A 605 11.07 -9.41 -33.17
CA GLU A 605 11.48 -10.75 -33.60
C GLU A 605 10.44 -11.34 -34.57
N VAL A 606 10.82 -12.41 -35.28
CA VAL A 606 9.90 -13.21 -36.08
C VAL A 606 9.73 -14.58 -35.44
N ASP A 607 8.51 -15.04 -35.33
CA ASP A 607 8.20 -16.39 -34.83
C ASP A 607 8.41 -17.44 -35.93
N HIS A 608 9.60 -18.03 -35.94
CA HIS A 608 10.00 -19.11 -36.85
C HIS A 608 9.62 -20.50 -36.36
N SER A 609 8.79 -20.65 -35.32
CA SER A 609 8.35 -21.97 -34.86
C SER A 609 7.51 -22.67 -35.91
N ASP A 610 7.44 -24.02 -35.88
CA ASP A 610 6.63 -24.83 -36.77
C ASP A 610 5.12 -24.81 -36.42
N ASP A 611 4.72 -23.94 -35.46
CA ASP A 611 3.35 -23.81 -35.01
C ASP A 611 2.45 -23.16 -36.06
N ARG A 612 1.17 -23.55 -36.06
CA ARG A 612 0.17 -22.90 -36.93
C ARG A 612 -0.04 -21.44 -36.49
N MET A 613 -0.28 -20.54 -37.44
CA MET A 613 -0.50 -19.10 -37.22
C MET A 613 -1.41 -18.80 -36.01
N GLN A 614 -2.54 -19.51 -35.89
CA GLN A 614 -3.48 -19.31 -34.76
C GLN A 614 -2.86 -19.61 -33.41
N LYS A 615 -1.97 -20.61 -33.32
CA LYS A 615 -1.26 -20.93 -32.09
C LYS A 615 -0.20 -19.87 -31.76
N LYS A 616 0.55 -19.40 -32.78
CA LYS A 616 1.49 -18.29 -32.65
C LYS A 616 0.80 -17.03 -32.12
N ILE A 617 -0.32 -16.63 -32.75
CA ILE A 617 -1.12 -15.48 -32.28
C ILE A 617 -1.54 -15.68 -30.81
N ARG A 618 -2.05 -16.86 -30.45
CA ARG A 618 -2.44 -17.14 -29.06
C ARG A 618 -1.27 -17.03 -28.09
N THR A 619 -0.12 -17.59 -28.45
CA THR A 619 1.11 -17.53 -27.63
C THR A 619 1.50 -16.07 -27.36
N HIS A 620 1.63 -15.25 -28.41
CA HIS A 620 2.05 -13.86 -28.27
C HIS A 620 1.00 -12.96 -27.65
N THR A 621 -0.29 -13.26 -27.81
CA THR A 621 -1.37 -12.60 -27.06
C THR A 621 -1.28 -12.93 -25.55
N THR A 622 -0.98 -14.19 -25.21
CA THR A 622 -0.79 -14.59 -23.80
C THR A 622 0.44 -13.93 -23.19
N SER A 623 1.55 -13.82 -23.94
CA SER A 623 2.77 -13.12 -23.55
C SER A 623 2.65 -11.58 -23.63
N LYS A 624 1.45 -11.05 -23.94
CA LYS A 624 1.14 -9.61 -23.93
C LYS A 624 1.98 -8.78 -24.90
N VAL A 625 2.37 -9.33 -26.05
CA VAL A 625 3.11 -8.58 -27.09
C VAL A 625 2.19 -7.52 -27.70
N PRO A 626 2.54 -6.22 -27.64
CA PRO A 626 1.65 -5.13 -28.07
C PRO A 626 1.42 -5.06 -29.58
N PHE A 627 2.45 -5.34 -30.39
CA PHE A 627 2.34 -5.34 -31.85
C PHE A 627 2.62 -6.72 -32.43
N MET A 628 1.64 -7.35 -33.03
CA MET A 628 1.79 -8.55 -33.82
C MET A 628 1.64 -8.19 -35.32
N LEU A 629 2.66 -8.48 -36.13
CA LEU A 629 2.67 -8.22 -37.58
C LEU A 629 2.44 -9.53 -38.32
N LEU A 630 1.38 -9.60 -39.10
CA LEU A 630 1.05 -10.75 -39.96
C LEU A 630 1.46 -10.44 -41.40
N ALA A 631 1.96 -11.45 -42.12
CA ALA A 631 2.17 -11.35 -43.56
C ALA A 631 1.71 -12.62 -44.24
N GLY A 632 0.89 -12.47 -45.27
CA GLY A 632 0.47 -13.47 -46.20
C GLY A 632 0.87 -13.06 -47.63
N GLU A 633 0.42 -13.86 -48.64
CA GLU A 633 0.77 -13.63 -50.02
C GLU A 633 0.43 -12.22 -50.52
N ARG A 634 -0.76 -11.70 -50.17
CA ARG A 634 -1.20 -10.35 -50.55
C ARG A 634 -0.38 -9.24 -49.89
N ASP A 635 0.03 -9.44 -48.63
CA ASP A 635 0.87 -8.46 -47.91
C ASP A 635 2.24 -8.38 -48.55
N VAL A 636 2.85 -9.53 -48.88
CA VAL A 636 4.14 -9.62 -49.55
C VAL A 636 4.13 -8.98 -50.96
N GLU A 637 3.10 -9.27 -51.76
CA GLU A 637 2.92 -8.69 -53.10
C GLU A 637 2.74 -7.17 -53.06
N ALA A 638 2.12 -6.64 -51.99
CA ALA A 638 1.86 -5.20 -51.81
C ALA A 638 2.95 -4.48 -51.04
N ASP A 639 4.04 -5.13 -50.64
CA ASP A 639 5.04 -4.63 -49.69
C ASP A 639 4.40 -4.04 -48.44
N ALA A 640 3.53 -4.83 -47.80
CA ALA A 640 2.72 -4.42 -46.66
C ALA A 640 2.78 -5.47 -45.55
N VAL A 641 2.22 -5.12 -44.40
CA VAL A 641 1.94 -6.01 -43.25
C VAL A 641 0.55 -5.77 -42.72
N SER A 642 0.01 -6.74 -42.00
CA SER A 642 -1.26 -6.61 -41.30
C SER A 642 -1.03 -6.61 -39.79
N PHE A 643 -1.54 -5.61 -39.07
CA PHE A 643 -1.47 -5.55 -37.62
C PHE A 643 -2.54 -6.43 -36.98
N ARG A 644 -2.16 -7.10 -35.91
CA ARG A 644 -3.06 -7.75 -34.96
C ARG A 644 -2.72 -7.24 -33.57
N PHE A 645 -3.72 -6.75 -32.82
CA PHE A 645 -3.56 -6.19 -31.50
C PHE A 645 -4.08 -7.12 -30.39
N LEU A 646 -3.75 -6.80 -29.13
CA LEU A 646 -4.11 -7.60 -27.96
C LEU A 646 -5.63 -7.70 -27.76
N ASP A 647 -6.38 -6.64 -28.09
CA ASP A 647 -7.84 -6.60 -28.01
C ASP A 647 -8.54 -7.42 -29.10
N GLY A 648 -7.76 -7.93 -30.05
CA GLY A 648 -8.25 -8.70 -31.17
C GLY A 648 -8.59 -7.89 -32.41
N SER A 649 -8.48 -6.56 -32.39
CA SER A 649 -8.63 -5.70 -33.57
C SER A 649 -7.49 -5.88 -34.56
N GLN A 650 -7.70 -5.49 -35.84
CA GLN A 650 -6.75 -5.66 -36.93
C GLN A 650 -6.78 -4.49 -37.90
N ILE A 651 -5.61 -4.16 -38.44
CA ILE A 651 -5.46 -3.24 -39.59
C ILE A 651 -4.70 -3.99 -40.68
N ASN A 652 -5.34 -4.20 -41.81
CA ASN A 652 -4.76 -5.02 -42.90
C ASN A 652 -4.10 -4.17 -43.97
N GLY A 653 -3.02 -4.71 -44.60
CA GLY A 653 -2.43 -4.14 -45.79
C GLY A 653 -1.75 -2.77 -45.54
N VAL A 654 -1.13 -2.56 -44.42
CA VAL A 654 -0.38 -1.34 -44.11
C VAL A 654 0.99 -1.42 -44.81
N PRO A 655 1.36 -0.43 -45.66
CA PRO A 655 2.68 -0.40 -46.28
C PRO A 655 3.80 -0.52 -45.23
N VAL A 656 4.84 -1.31 -45.54
CA VAL A 656 5.95 -1.60 -44.61
C VAL A 656 6.57 -0.32 -44.05
N GLU A 657 6.86 0.69 -44.89
CA GLU A 657 7.41 1.96 -44.46
C GLU A 657 6.54 2.64 -43.40
N ARG A 658 5.21 2.70 -43.67
CA ARG A 658 4.24 3.29 -42.73
C ARG A 658 4.11 2.49 -41.44
N ALA A 659 4.14 1.17 -41.50
CA ALA A 659 4.10 0.30 -40.32
C ALA A 659 5.32 0.52 -39.40
N VAL A 660 6.51 0.61 -40.02
CA VAL A 660 7.77 0.86 -39.29
C VAL A 660 7.76 2.26 -38.65
N GLU A 661 7.30 3.30 -39.37
CA GLU A 661 7.13 4.65 -38.83
C GLU A 661 6.17 4.67 -37.64
N LEU A 662 4.97 4.13 -37.81
CA LEU A 662 3.92 4.08 -36.79
C LEU A 662 4.44 3.44 -35.49
N ILE A 663 5.07 2.26 -35.57
CA ILE A 663 5.60 1.56 -34.41
C ILE A 663 6.74 2.39 -33.76
N THR A 664 7.63 2.97 -34.59
CA THR A 664 8.73 3.78 -34.10
C THR A 664 8.25 5.01 -33.35
N ASP A 665 7.29 5.74 -33.93
CA ASP A 665 6.71 6.94 -33.33
C ASP A 665 5.96 6.63 -32.05
N TRP A 666 5.19 5.53 -32.03
CA TRP A 666 4.46 5.07 -30.84
C TRP A 666 5.39 4.80 -29.64
N ILE A 667 6.47 4.05 -29.90
CA ILE A 667 7.43 3.66 -28.86
C ILE A 667 8.28 4.86 -28.43
N THR A 668 8.71 5.71 -29.37
CA THR A 668 9.50 6.91 -29.07
C THR A 668 8.72 7.95 -28.28
N ALA A 669 7.44 8.10 -28.58
CA ALA A 669 6.54 8.97 -27.82
C ALA A 669 6.20 8.42 -26.42
N LYS A 670 6.63 7.20 -26.08
CA LYS A 670 6.37 6.54 -24.80
C LYS A 670 4.89 6.52 -24.43
N ARG A 671 4.03 6.21 -25.39
CA ARG A 671 2.59 6.15 -25.19
C ARG A 671 2.24 5.04 -24.19
N ASN A 672 1.36 5.35 -23.23
CA ASN A 672 0.92 4.43 -22.17
C ASN A 672 -0.33 3.63 -22.54
N ASP A 673 -1.09 4.08 -23.55
CA ASP A 673 -2.23 3.34 -24.09
C ASP A 673 -1.78 2.11 -24.90
N GLN A 674 -2.64 1.08 -24.90
CA GLN A 674 -2.40 -0.11 -25.72
C GLN A 674 -2.71 0.19 -27.20
N PRO A 675 -1.86 -0.29 -28.15
CA PRO A 675 -2.18 -0.18 -29.56
C PRO A 675 -3.43 -1.01 -29.92
N SER A 676 -4.31 -0.39 -30.68
CA SER A 676 -5.54 -0.98 -31.23
C SER A 676 -5.89 -0.30 -32.56
N GLU A 677 -6.87 -0.82 -33.29
CA GLU A 677 -7.38 -0.16 -34.49
C GLU A 677 -7.87 1.27 -34.18
N GLU A 678 -8.57 1.45 -33.07
CA GLU A 678 -9.11 2.74 -32.62
C GLU A 678 -7.99 3.73 -32.24
N THR A 679 -7.05 3.31 -31.38
CA THR A 679 -5.97 4.19 -30.89
C THR A 679 -4.96 4.55 -31.97
N VAL A 680 -4.73 3.67 -32.94
CA VAL A 680 -3.90 3.96 -34.11
C VAL A 680 -4.61 4.94 -35.07
N ALA A 681 -5.94 4.80 -35.28
CA ALA A 681 -6.73 5.71 -36.09
C ALA A 681 -6.81 7.11 -35.45
N ALA A 682 -6.93 7.21 -34.13
CA ALA A 682 -7.00 8.47 -33.40
C ALA A 682 -5.66 9.25 -33.38
N GLY A 683 -4.54 8.56 -33.57
CA GLY A 683 -3.19 9.16 -33.61
C GLY A 683 -2.75 9.65 -35.01
N ASN A 684 -3.55 9.43 -36.04
CA ASN A 684 -3.37 9.98 -37.39
C ASN A 684 -4.23 11.24 -37.57
#